data_719134106361ff606c00fa116790a5a4
#
_entry.id   719134106361ff606c00fa116790a5a4
#
_cell.length_a   1.000
_cell.length_b   1.000
_cell.length_c   1.000
_cell.angle_alpha   90.00
_cell.angle_beta   90.00
_cell.angle_gamma   90.00
#
_symmetry.space_group_name_H-M   'P 1'
#
loop_
_entity.id
_entity.type
_entity.pdbx_description
1 polymer ?
#
loop_
_entity_poly.entity_id
_entity_poly.type
_entity_poly.pdbx_seq_one_letter_code
_entity_poly.pdbx_strand_id
1 'polypeptide(L)'
;MRKEVITDQDGRTYPFPLKRSGAGGGSSTRNYLMRRLQPHLPPWIGVAGVGIAGALGNWRWEGSAGAGVGLTLASVALTGATWWAGKTTSSQRRLHSAITVAAGSAWLTGACLAGPLTGAMDDLYLIGGPVLALSWNVRLTLRTSDPAGESADKGLLERVGLARAQIGAAKVEPNRVTAPLLLDAGTQTNDDVTKALPGIASALDVPRTAVRYQPDPSSERRGDLVIVPRDMLADTVRWEEEGPAFPGGSITDPLILGVYDDGAPLALWLPGDPKQGRNATHLLIAGMTGSGKGDGALNVQTEILTRTDVIMWLSDPKGFQDFRALLPAYDWAVEGGADTEIMVEAVKAVIPARTGWLGQHHYRQWEAAAAKPQTDPKHSCHKDGTACGCPGLPFHVVWFEEAGVSLGLLGDDAFNSIANLARSAGMALVVSLQRPSHDQMSTTTRDALGGRLCFGVPNATAAGFMLPDTVLDAGAAPERWANRRPGYCYLVTPGVPEERYADPGRTRWFTEESVSLMETVAQWFARNGATVDPVTEKAAATVAGRAYTERRRVDVDASDLEDDDVIDDSEPLVDEDDMDIDPEQELPELGDGGDVPLVQETGYRPDPAEARRLFAQALEEFEAAGTMVIGPKDFRDWCDHNQLSRPWVSERLKEAYLEGRLADAGRGRWRIVPQMSNA
;
A
#
# COMPACT_ATOMS: atom_id res chain seq x y z
N MET A 1 18.68 -21.97 12.38
CA MET A 1 17.39 -21.26 12.10
C MET A 1 16.29 -22.02 12.83
N ARG A 2 15.47 -21.39 13.66
CA ARG A 2 14.26 -22.06 14.19
C ARG A 2 13.22 -22.00 13.07
N LYS A 3 12.84 -23.16 12.52
CA LYS A 3 11.69 -23.27 11.63
C LYS A 3 10.46 -22.97 12.49
N GLU A 4 9.77 -21.89 12.19
CA GLU A 4 8.46 -21.65 12.79
C GLU A 4 7.41 -22.37 11.94
N VAL A 5 6.41 -22.91 12.62
CA VAL A 5 5.39 -23.74 11.99
C VAL A 5 4.04 -23.05 12.13
N ILE A 6 3.25 -23.04 11.07
CA ILE A 6 1.84 -22.69 11.13
C ILE A 6 1.07 -23.97 11.48
N THR A 7 0.21 -23.88 12.47
CA THR A 7 -0.68 -24.98 12.86
C THR A 7 -2.08 -24.69 12.33
N ASP A 8 -2.65 -25.61 11.56
CA ASP A 8 -4.03 -25.51 11.10
C ASP A 8 -5.04 -25.85 12.23
N GLN A 9 -6.32 -25.75 11.91
CA GLN A 9 -7.40 -26.04 12.87
C GLN A 9 -7.43 -27.51 13.33
N ASP A 10 -6.82 -28.42 12.56
CA ASP A 10 -6.70 -29.85 12.88
C ASP A 10 -5.42 -30.18 13.65
N GLY A 11 -4.63 -29.19 14.05
CA GLY A 11 -3.39 -29.34 14.80
C GLY A 11 -2.18 -29.75 13.95
N ARG A 12 -2.26 -29.72 12.61
CA ARG A 12 -1.14 -29.99 11.72
C ARG A 12 -0.24 -28.76 11.63
N THR A 13 1.06 -28.99 11.76
CA THR A 13 2.09 -27.95 11.73
C THR A 13 2.85 -27.99 10.42
N TYR A 14 2.93 -26.84 9.75
CA TYR A 14 3.64 -26.68 8.50
C TYR A 14 4.88 -25.80 8.71
N PRO A 15 6.04 -26.18 8.19
CA PRO A 15 7.22 -25.33 8.21
C PRO A 15 6.99 -24.15 7.25
N PHE A 16 6.70 -22.99 7.79
CA PHE A 16 6.60 -21.77 7.03
C PHE A 16 7.94 -21.03 7.15
N PRO A 17 8.68 -20.81 6.09
CA PRO A 17 10.00 -20.18 6.13
C PRO A 17 9.92 -18.67 6.37
N LEU A 18 8.79 -18.18 6.89
CA LEU A 18 8.73 -16.82 7.39
C LEU A 18 9.78 -16.68 8.48
N LYS A 19 10.84 -15.93 8.21
CA LYS A 19 11.60 -15.30 9.26
C LYS A 19 10.62 -14.42 10.04
N ARG A 20 9.96 -14.98 11.05
CA ARG A 20 9.47 -14.07 12.07
C ARG A 20 10.68 -13.32 12.56
N SER A 21 10.76 -12.04 12.29
CA SER A 21 11.48 -11.14 13.18
C SER A 21 10.88 -11.41 14.56
N GLY A 22 11.59 -12.17 15.37
CA GLY A 22 11.28 -12.77 16.64
C GLY A 22 9.90 -12.47 17.21
N ALA A 23 9.17 -13.52 17.51
CA ALA A 23 7.84 -13.56 18.16
C ALA A 23 6.78 -12.71 17.49
N GLY A 24 5.79 -13.36 16.91
CA GLY A 24 4.65 -12.75 16.25
C GLY A 24 4.05 -11.62 17.07
N GLY A 25 3.68 -10.55 16.43
CA GLY A 25 3.15 -9.33 17.07
C GLY A 25 4.16 -8.51 17.86
N GLY A 26 5.31 -9.09 18.23
CA GLY A 26 6.30 -8.41 19.06
C GLY A 26 7.31 -7.55 18.31
N SER A 27 7.60 -7.78 17.04
CA SER A 27 8.68 -7.02 16.38
C SER A 27 8.18 -5.74 15.73
N SER A 28 7.02 -5.72 15.10
CA SER A 28 6.43 -4.46 14.66
C SER A 28 5.96 -3.66 15.87
N THR A 29 5.38 -4.30 16.87
CA THR A 29 5.03 -3.68 18.15
C THR A 29 6.27 -3.26 18.94
N ARG A 30 7.34 -4.08 18.93
CA ARG A 30 8.61 -3.72 19.58
C ARG A 30 9.32 -2.60 18.85
N ASN A 31 9.39 -2.62 17.52
CA ASN A 31 9.97 -1.53 16.73
C ASN A 31 9.09 -0.28 16.81
N TYR A 32 7.76 -0.42 16.81
CA TYR A 32 6.82 0.68 17.08
C TYR A 32 7.00 1.23 18.50
N LEU A 33 7.06 0.37 19.53
CA LEU A 33 7.31 0.80 20.92
C LEU A 33 8.71 1.40 21.08
N MET A 34 9.74 0.83 20.46
CA MET A 34 11.11 1.38 20.50
C MET A 34 11.18 2.73 19.80
N ARG A 35 10.55 2.89 18.62
CA ARG A 35 10.44 4.18 17.93
C ARG A 35 9.63 5.19 18.73
N ARG A 36 8.56 4.76 19.41
CA ARG A 36 7.75 5.60 20.28
C ARG A 36 8.50 6.01 21.56
N LEU A 37 9.33 5.13 22.11
CA LEU A 37 10.13 5.40 23.30
C LEU A 37 11.43 6.16 22.99
N GLN A 38 11.94 6.08 21.76
CA GLN A 38 13.21 6.69 21.36
C GLN A 38 13.36 8.17 21.75
N PRO A 39 12.38 9.08 21.56
CA PRO A 39 12.51 10.47 21.99
C PRO A 39 12.51 10.62 23.51
N HIS A 40 11.99 9.66 24.26
CA HIS A 40 11.93 9.66 25.74
C HIS A 40 13.12 8.94 26.39
N LEU A 41 13.96 8.25 25.61
CA LEU A 41 15.14 7.52 26.10
C LEU A 41 16.30 8.40 26.56
N PRO A 42 16.65 9.55 25.93
CA PRO A 42 17.82 10.31 26.28
C PRO A 42 17.95 10.69 27.79
N PRO A 43 16.89 11.10 28.48
CA PRO A 43 16.95 11.37 29.90
C PRO A 43 17.32 10.13 30.75
N TRP A 44 16.78 8.97 30.39
CA TRP A 44 17.05 7.70 31.05
C TRP A 44 18.48 7.19 30.80
N ILE A 45 18.97 7.36 29.56
CA ILE A 45 20.37 7.08 29.21
C ILE A 45 21.30 8.01 30.01
N GLY A 46 20.92 9.28 30.18
CA GLY A 46 21.66 10.23 30.99
C GLY A 46 21.75 9.80 32.45
N VAL A 47 20.61 9.39 33.06
CA VAL A 47 20.58 8.88 34.44
C VAL A 47 21.45 7.63 34.56
N ALA A 48 21.33 6.65 33.66
CA ALA A 48 22.16 5.45 33.65
C ALA A 48 23.66 5.79 33.51
N GLY A 49 24.01 6.73 32.62
CA GLY A 49 25.36 7.20 32.44
C GLY A 49 25.96 7.85 33.68
N VAL A 50 25.20 8.65 34.40
CA VAL A 50 25.59 9.25 35.69
C VAL A 50 25.84 8.16 36.74
N GLY A 51 24.98 7.12 36.78
CA GLY A 51 25.18 5.98 37.68
C GLY A 51 26.50 5.22 37.43
N ILE A 52 26.74 4.92 36.15
CA ILE A 52 28.00 4.26 35.74
C ILE A 52 29.22 5.14 36.07
N ALA A 53 29.11 6.46 35.77
CA ALA A 53 30.19 7.39 36.07
C ALA A 53 30.47 7.52 37.59
N GLY A 54 29.40 7.46 38.42
CA GLY A 54 29.52 7.44 39.88
C GLY A 54 30.26 6.20 40.40
N ALA A 55 29.93 5.02 39.85
CA ALA A 55 30.62 3.77 40.22
C ALA A 55 32.08 3.76 39.81
N LEU A 56 32.40 4.19 38.59
CA LEU A 56 33.77 4.31 38.10
C LEU A 56 34.58 5.38 38.88
N GLY A 57 33.93 6.51 39.17
CA GLY A 57 34.54 7.58 39.97
C GLY A 57 34.82 7.16 41.41
N ASN A 58 33.93 6.39 42.03
CA ASN A 58 34.13 5.82 43.35
C ASN A 58 35.36 4.91 43.40
N TRP A 59 35.50 3.99 42.47
CA TRP A 59 36.66 3.11 42.35
C TRP A 59 37.98 3.90 42.31
N ARG A 60 38.01 5.12 41.75
CA ARG A 60 39.22 5.92 41.58
C ARG A 60 39.45 6.94 42.71
N TRP A 61 38.41 7.47 43.34
CA TRP A 61 38.46 8.65 44.23
C TRP A 61 37.76 8.44 45.58
N GLU A 62 37.50 7.20 45.99
CA GLU A 62 36.89 6.88 47.28
C GLU A 62 37.70 7.53 48.43
N GLY A 63 37.01 8.29 49.28
CA GLY A 63 37.59 8.96 50.43
C GLY A 63 38.59 10.10 50.13
N SER A 64 38.80 10.47 48.86
CA SER A 64 39.74 11.54 48.49
C SER A 64 39.17 12.93 48.69
N ALA A 65 39.64 13.65 49.71
CA ALA A 65 39.23 15.03 50.00
C ALA A 65 39.55 16.00 48.84
N GLY A 66 40.70 15.82 48.17
CA GLY A 66 41.08 16.64 47.02
C GLY A 66 40.18 16.44 45.83
N ALA A 67 39.75 15.19 45.53
CA ALA A 67 38.76 14.89 44.50
C ALA A 67 37.39 15.49 44.87
N GLY A 68 37.01 15.46 46.14
CA GLY A 68 35.78 16.07 46.63
C GLY A 68 35.69 17.57 46.35
N VAL A 69 36.74 18.30 46.65
CA VAL A 69 36.79 19.74 46.34
C VAL A 69 36.73 19.98 44.83
N GLY A 70 37.54 19.23 44.04
CA GLY A 70 37.60 19.38 42.60
C GLY A 70 36.23 19.08 41.91
N LEU A 71 35.58 17.99 42.29
CA LEU A 71 34.27 17.60 41.76
C LEU A 71 33.18 18.59 42.16
N THR A 72 33.20 19.12 43.38
CA THR A 72 32.25 20.13 43.82
C THR A 72 32.41 21.44 43.01
N LEU A 73 33.65 21.90 42.83
CA LEU A 73 33.89 23.09 41.99
C LEU A 73 33.47 22.86 40.55
N ALA A 74 33.74 21.68 39.98
CA ALA A 74 33.29 21.31 38.65
C ALA A 74 31.77 21.28 38.55
N SER A 75 31.07 20.77 39.55
CA SER A 75 29.58 20.74 39.64
C SER A 75 28.99 22.14 39.64
N VAL A 76 29.56 23.05 40.47
CA VAL A 76 29.12 24.46 40.51
C VAL A 76 29.38 25.16 39.18
N ALA A 77 30.57 24.97 38.61
CA ALA A 77 30.94 25.57 37.32
C ALA A 77 30.02 25.08 36.18
N LEU A 78 29.74 23.78 36.13
CA LEU A 78 28.87 23.18 35.13
C LEU A 78 27.41 23.69 35.26
N THR A 79 26.90 23.79 36.49
CA THR A 79 25.58 24.36 36.78
C THR A 79 25.52 25.82 36.36
N GLY A 80 26.53 26.62 36.70
CA GLY A 80 26.62 28.01 36.29
C GLY A 80 26.71 28.20 34.78
N ALA A 81 27.53 27.36 34.11
CA ALA A 81 27.65 27.36 32.64
C ALA A 81 26.30 26.98 31.98
N THR A 82 25.58 25.99 32.52
CA THR A 82 24.25 25.59 32.04
C THR A 82 23.25 26.75 32.21
N TRP A 83 23.29 27.41 33.35
CA TRP A 83 22.47 28.62 33.59
C TRP A 83 22.81 29.75 32.61
N TRP A 84 24.09 29.98 32.37
CA TRP A 84 24.54 31.04 31.47
C TRP A 84 24.20 30.72 29.99
N ALA A 85 24.41 29.48 29.54
CA ALA A 85 24.09 29.03 28.19
C ALA A 85 22.58 29.10 27.90
N GLY A 86 21.74 28.94 28.92
CA GLY A 86 20.28 29.05 28.80
C GLY A 86 19.74 30.46 28.64
N LYS A 87 20.56 31.52 28.41
CA LYS A 87 20.12 32.92 28.32
C LYS A 87 19.12 33.20 27.19
N THR A 88 19.17 32.40 26.13
CA THR A 88 18.27 32.52 24.95
C THR A 88 16.98 31.70 25.08
N THR A 89 16.80 30.99 26.21
CA THR A 89 15.62 30.16 26.48
C THR A 89 14.75 30.78 27.56
N SER A 90 13.50 30.28 27.71
CA SER A 90 12.61 30.76 28.77
C SER A 90 13.19 30.54 30.15
N SER A 91 12.85 31.44 31.11
CA SER A 91 13.35 31.39 32.51
C SER A 91 13.06 30.04 33.17
N GLN A 92 11.93 29.42 32.90
CA GLN A 92 11.57 28.11 33.43
C GLN A 92 12.43 26.98 32.85
N ARG A 93 12.73 27.03 31.55
CA ARG A 93 13.67 26.06 30.91
C ARG A 93 15.07 26.17 31.50
N ARG A 94 15.51 27.37 31.61
CA ARG A 94 16.81 27.70 32.16
C ARG A 94 16.97 27.17 33.60
N LEU A 95 15.94 27.43 34.44
CA LEU A 95 15.91 26.96 35.81
C LEU A 95 15.88 25.43 35.91
N HIS A 96 15.00 24.76 35.13
CA HIS A 96 14.91 23.30 35.15
C HIS A 96 16.20 22.61 34.68
N SER A 97 16.82 23.13 33.60
CA SER A 97 18.11 22.58 33.12
C SER A 97 19.20 22.73 34.16
N ALA A 98 19.28 23.90 34.81
CA ALA A 98 20.26 24.14 35.87
C ALA A 98 20.03 23.24 37.08
N ILE A 99 18.79 23.08 37.55
CA ILE A 99 18.42 22.15 38.64
C ILE A 99 18.80 20.70 38.29
N THR A 100 18.48 20.25 37.06
CA THR A 100 18.82 18.89 36.62
C THR A 100 20.32 18.64 36.66
N VAL A 101 21.13 19.57 36.13
CA VAL A 101 22.56 19.47 36.11
C VAL A 101 23.13 19.57 37.53
N ALA A 102 22.62 20.46 38.36
CA ALA A 102 23.03 20.59 39.77
C ALA A 102 22.77 19.30 40.56
N ALA A 103 21.53 18.74 40.45
CA ALA A 103 21.16 17.51 41.15
C ALA A 103 22.02 16.31 40.68
N GLY A 104 22.14 16.13 39.35
CA GLY A 104 22.92 15.03 38.77
C GLY A 104 24.41 15.10 39.11
N SER A 105 25.03 16.29 39.04
CA SER A 105 26.45 16.49 39.40
C SER A 105 26.70 16.43 40.89
N ALA A 106 25.78 16.90 41.73
CA ALA A 106 25.90 16.76 43.17
C ALA A 106 25.81 15.28 43.60
N TRP A 107 24.85 14.52 43.04
CA TRP A 107 24.79 13.09 43.30
C TRP A 107 26.04 12.36 42.80
N LEU A 108 26.54 12.69 41.60
CA LEU A 108 27.77 12.12 41.05
C LEU A 108 28.97 12.37 41.98
N THR A 109 29.09 13.59 42.51
CA THR A 109 30.14 13.93 43.47
C THR A 109 30.03 13.07 44.73
N GLY A 110 28.85 12.96 45.31
CA GLY A 110 28.61 12.11 46.48
C GLY A 110 28.90 10.65 46.20
N ALA A 111 28.43 10.12 45.07
CA ALA A 111 28.64 8.74 44.67
C ALA A 111 30.12 8.42 44.41
N CYS A 112 30.91 9.35 43.84
CA CYS A 112 32.37 9.19 43.67
C CYS A 112 33.11 9.10 44.98
N LEU A 113 32.66 9.75 46.03
CA LEU A 113 33.37 9.84 47.33
C LEU A 113 32.94 8.77 48.33
N ALA A 114 31.64 8.52 48.42
CA ALA A 114 31.02 7.64 49.41
C ALA A 114 30.58 6.29 48.87
N GLY A 115 30.51 6.15 47.55
CA GLY A 115 29.97 4.98 46.87
C GLY A 115 28.53 5.15 46.43
N PRO A 116 28.18 4.70 45.20
CA PRO A 116 26.82 4.87 44.62
C PRO A 116 25.77 4.02 45.31
N LEU A 117 26.14 2.95 46.01
CA LEU A 117 25.27 1.98 46.68
C LEU A 117 25.35 2.06 48.22
N THR A 118 25.77 3.17 48.76
CA THR A 118 25.94 3.34 50.22
C THR A 118 24.85 4.28 50.81
N GLY A 119 24.02 3.71 51.69
CA GLY A 119 23.04 4.46 52.46
C GLY A 119 22.11 5.31 51.58
N ALA A 120 22.04 6.63 51.84
CA ALA A 120 21.16 7.53 51.11
C ALA A 120 21.50 7.73 49.61
N MET A 121 22.66 7.26 49.13
CA MET A 121 23.06 7.47 47.72
C MET A 121 22.31 6.60 46.74
N ASP A 122 21.99 5.35 47.11
CA ASP A 122 21.17 4.45 46.30
C ASP A 122 19.71 4.87 46.27
N ASP A 123 19.12 5.28 47.41
CA ASP A 123 17.76 5.81 47.47
C ASP A 123 17.62 7.09 46.62
N LEU A 124 18.57 8.02 46.73
CA LEU A 124 18.60 9.23 45.91
C LEU A 124 18.72 8.91 44.40
N TYR A 125 19.44 7.86 44.03
CA TYR A 125 19.54 7.45 42.65
C TYR A 125 18.31 6.75 42.15
N LEU A 126 17.79 5.76 42.90
CA LEU A 126 16.64 4.94 42.49
C LEU A 126 15.33 5.72 42.47
N ILE A 127 15.22 6.78 43.28
CA ILE A 127 14.03 7.65 43.31
C ILE A 127 14.30 8.93 42.52
N GLY A 128 15.38 9.63 42.78
CA GLY A 128 15.68 10.92 42.18
C GLY A 128 16.00 10.85 40.69
N GLY A 129 16.73 9.81 40.25
CA GLY A 129 17.04 9.60 38.86
C GLY A 129 15.80 9.45 37.98
N PRO A 130 14.88 8.50 38.26
CA PRO A 130 13.61 8.38 37.59
C PRO A 130 12.74 9.64 37.65
N VAL A 131 12.69 10.33 38.79
CA VAL A 131 11.93 11.60 38.91
C VAL A 131 12.49 12.66 37.96
N LEU A 132 13.81 12.80 37.86
CA LEU A 132 14.43 13.72 36.92
C LEU A 132 14.16 13.32 35.45
N ALA A 133 14.32 12.04 35.11
CA ALA A 133 14.04 11.54 33.78
C ALA A 133 12.56 11.76 33.40
N LEU A 134 11.63 11.43 34.30
CA LEU A 134 10.20 11.68 34.12
C LEU A 134 9.87 13.17 33.99
N SER A 135 10.50 14.05 34.80
CA SER A 135 10.29 15.50 34.71
C SER A 135 10.68 16.05 33.34
N TRP A 136 11.74 15.52 32.73
CA TRP A 136 12.12 15.84 31.36
C TRP A 136 11.16 15.30 30.33
N ASN A 137 10.67 14.08 30.50
CA ASN A 137 9.67 13.48 29.62
C ASN A 137 8.31 14.19 29.73
N VAL A 138 7.85 14.48 30.96
CA VAL A 138 6.64 15.27 31.19
C VAL A 138 6.79 16.66 30.55
N ARG A 139 7.95 17.28 30.67
CA ARG A 139 8.21 18.57 30.05
C ARG A 139 8.30 18.48 28.52
N LEU A 140 8.83 17.40 27.98
CA LEU A 140 8.82 17.15 26.53
C LEU A 140 7.36 17.07 26.03
N THR A 141 6.49 16.42 26.81
CA THR A 141 5.06 16.27 26.54
C THR A 141 4.27 17.58 26.79
N LEU A 142 4.65 18.34 27.82
CA LEU A 142 4.04 19.64 28.17
C LEU A 142 4.69 20.84 27.42
N ARG A 143 5.64 20.60 26.51
CA ARG A 143 6.24 21.63 25.66
C ARG A 143 5.24 22.42 24.84
N THR A 144 4.02 21.90 24.72
CA THR A 144 2.88 22.49 24.06
C THR A 144 2.18 23.60 24.85
N SER A 145 2.52 23.80 26.14
CA SER A 145 1.87 24.76 27.01
C SER A 145 2.77 25.96 27.38
N ASP A 146 3.90 26.17 26.71
CA ASP A 146 4.83 27.25 27.04
C ASP A 146 4.42 28.55 26.29
N PRO A 147 4.23 29.70 26.99
CA PRO A 147 3.86 30.98 26.36
C PRO A 147 4.85 31.45 25.27
N ALA A 148 6.10 30.95 25.31
CA ALA A 148 7.08 31.19 24.24
C ALA A 148 6.75 30.42 22.95
N GLY A 149 6.03 29.28 23.04
CA GLY A 149 5.50 28.57 21.89
C GLY A 149 4.36 29.34 21.22
N GLU A 150 3.45 29.92 21.99
CA GLU A 150 2.34 30.74 21.45
C GLU A 150 2.85 31.95 20.63
N SER A 151 3.95 32.58 21.03
CA SER A 151 4.49 33.71 20.31
C SER A 151 5.24 33.29 19.02
N ALA A 152 5.85 32.10 19.00
CA ALA A 152 6.49 31.56 17.80
C ALA A 152 5.42 31.08 16.77
N ASP A 153 4.37 30.43 17.27
CA ASP A 153 3.25 29.96 16.45
C ASP A 153 2.44 31.11 15.86
N LYS A 154 2.21 32.18 16.65
CA LYS A 154 1.57 33.40 16.15
C LYS A 154 2.40 34.06 15.04
N GLY A 155 3.72 34.13 15.21
CA GLY A 155 4.61 34.65 14.16
C GLY A 155 4.66 33.77 12.91
N LEU A 156 4.48 32.47 13.02
CA LEU A 156 4.38 31.55 11.88
C LEU A 156 3.08 31.80 11.12
N LEU A 157 1.94 31.74 11.81
CA LEU A 157 0.62 31.96 11.21
C LEU A 157 0.50 33.33 10.52
N GLU A 158 1.08 34.35 11.11
CA GLU A 158 1.09 35.72 10.54
C GLU A 158 1.86 35.76 9.23
N ARG A 159 3.02 35.06 9.13
CA ARG A 159 3.84 34.98 7.91
C ARG A 159 3.17 34.22 6.77
N VAL A 160 2.31 33.26 7.07
CA VAL A 160 1.61 32.45 6.07
C VAL A 160 0.19 32.96 5.75
N GLY A 161 -0.17 34.17 6.21
CA GLY A 161 -1.47 34.80 5.92
C GLY A 161 -2.61 34.38 6.86
N LEU A 162 -2.32 33.62 7.91
CA LEU A 162 -3.30 33.16 8.91
C LEU A 162 -3.21 33.95 10.24
N ALA A 163 -2.92 35.24 10.17
CA ALA A 163 -2.56 36.11 11.30
C ALA A 163 -3.55 36.10 12.49
N ARG A 164 -4.84 35.81 12.22
CA ARG A 164 -5.89 35.79 13.26
C ARG A 164 -6.32 34.38 13.67
N ALA A 165 -5.76 33.34 13.05
CA ALA A 165 -6.01 31.98 13.43
C ALA A 165 -5.38 31.67 14.80
N GLN A 166 -6.02 30.78 15.53
CA GLN A 166 -5.56 30.34 16.86
C GLN A 166 -5.22 28.86 16.81
N ILE A 167 -4.03 28.50 17.31
CA ILE A 167 -3.61 27.10 17.47
C ILE A 167 -3.98 26.70 18.91
N GLY A 168 -4.72 25.60 19.07
CA GLY A 168 -5.01 24.99 20.35
C GLY A 168 -3.83 24.18 20.89
N ALA A 169 -4.06 23.48 22.01
CA ALA A 169 -3.05 22.61 22.59
C ALA A 169 -2.73 21.45 21.62
N ALA A 170 -1.50 21.41 21.12
CA ALA A 170 -1.09 20.38 20.20
C ALA A 170 -0.88 19.03 20.91
N LYS A 171 -1.40 17.97 20.30
CA LYS A 171 -1.09 16.57 20.65
C LYS A 171 0.22 16.20 19.99
N VAL A 172 1.23 15.86 20.78
CA VAL A 172 2.54 15.45 20.27
C VAL A 172 2.71 13.95 20.46
N GLU A 173 2.82 13.25 19.36
CA GLU A 173 3.19 11.84 19.28
C GLU A 173 4.64 11.72 18.79
N PRO A 174 5.31 10.56 18.89
CA PRO A 174 6.75 10.47 18.62
C PRO A 174 7.20 11.03 17.26
N ASN A 175 6.39 10.88 16.22
CA ASN A 175 6.67 11.42 14.89
C ASN A 175 5.44 12.11 14.25
N ARG A 176 4.46 12.55 15.06
CA ARG A 176 3.25 13.23 14.58
C ARG A 176 2.86 14.33 15.56
N VAL A 177 2.66 15.53 15.06
CA VAL A 177 2.14 16.65 15.84
C VAL A 177 0.78 17.02 15.23
N THR A 178 -0.27 16.94 16.03
CA THR A 178 -1.63 17.34 15.64
C THR A 178 -2.04 18.55 16.47
N ALA A 179 -2.29 19.68 15.80
CA ALA A 179 -2.63 20.94 16.44
C ALA A 179 -4.02 21.43 15.98
N PRO A 180 -5.02 21.50 16.88
CA PRO A 180 -6.31 22.08 16.53
C PRO A 180 -6.14 23.54 16.09
N LEU A 181 -6.74 23.89 14.95
CA LEU A 181 -6.71 25.24 14.38
C LEU A 181 -8.12 25.83 14.40
N LEU A 182 -8.25 27.05 14.93
CA LEU A 182 -9.47 27.83 14.92
C LEU A 182 -9.24 29.11 14.11
N LEU A 183 -9.98 29.24 13.01
CA LEU A 183 -9.86 30.37 12.09
C LEU A 183 -10.70 31.56 12.54
N ASP A 184 -10.35 32.77 12.09
CA ASP A 184 -11.09 33.99 12.40
C ASP A 184 -12.45 34.01 11.69
N ALA A 185 -13.50 34.21 12.45
CA ALA A 185 -14.87 34.10 11.96
C ALA A 185 -15.17 35.13 10.85
N GLY A 186 -15.63 34.66 9.72
CA GLY A 186 -16.06 35.49 8.58
C GLY A 186 -14.92 36.11 7.75
N THR A 187 -13.65 35.83 8.11
CA THR A 187 -12.50 36.37 7.37
C THR A 187 -11.56 35.29 6.84
N GLN A 188 -11.58 34.09 7.42
CA GLN A 188 -10.74 32.95 7.04
C GLN A 188 -11.58 31.68 6.95
N THR A 189 -11.25 30.83 6.00
CA THR A 189 -11.91 29.53 5.73
C THR A 189 -10.90 28.39 5.70
N ASN A 190 -11.38 27.15 5.65
CA ASN A 190 -10.54 25.98 5.52
C ASN A 190 -9.67 26.01 4.25
N ASP A 191 -10.18 26.61 3.16
CA ASP A 191 -9.42 26.83 1.92
C ASP A 191 -8.19 27.73 2.11
N ASP A 192 -8.27 28.72 2.99
CA ASP A 192 -7.13 29.60 3.25
C ASP A 192 -6.00 28.85 3.95
N VAL A 193 -6.32 27.87 4.79
CA VAL A 193 -5.33 26.98 5.40
C VAL A 193 -4.68 26.09 4.35
N THR A 194 -5.48 25.49 3.47
CA THR A 194 -4.96 24.63 2.38
C THR A 194 -3.99 25.42 1.49
N LYS A 195 -4.29 26.67 1.16
CA LYS A 195 -3.39 27.56 0.41
C LYS A 195 -2.12 27.93 1.20
N ALA A 196 -2.20 27.98 2.53
CA ALA A 196 -1.08 28.33 3.40
C ALA A 196 -0.12 27.15 3.66
N LEU A 197 -0.53 25.90 3.46
CA LEU A 197 0.27 24.69 3.75
C LEU A 197 1.68 24.71 3.12
N PRO A 198 1.90 25.13 1.87
CA PRO A 198 3.25 25.24 1.33
C PRO A 198 4.13 26.24 2.09
N GLY A 199 3.56 27.35 2.53
CA GLY A 199 4.25 28.33 3.36
C GLY A 199 4.61 27.81 4.74
N ILE A 200 3.72 27.03 5.37
CA ILE A 200 3.97 26.37 6.65
C ILE A 200 5.10 25.34 6.51
N ALA A 201 5.05 24.48 5.47
CA ALA A 201 6.09 23.50 5.21
C ALA A 201 7.46 24.14 5.00
N SER A 202 7.51 25.23 4.21
CA SER A 202 8.73 26.02 3.99
C SER A 202 9.27 26.64 5.28
N ALA A 203 8.39 27.16 6.13
CA ALA A 203 8.80 27.81 7.38
C ALA A 203 9.30 26.81 8.44
N LEU A 204 8.86 25.54 8.34
CA LEU A 204 9.28 24.44 9.23
C LEU A 204 10.44 23.64 8.66
N ASP A 205 10.89 23.93 7.43
CA ASP A 205 11.92 23.19 6.68
C ASP A 205 11.60 21.70 6.54
N VAL A 206 10.35 21.37 6.20
CA VAL A 206 9.86 20.01 5.99
C VAL A 206 9.28 19.86 4.58
N PRO A 207 9.22 18.63 4.03
CA PRO A 207 8.54 18.38 2.77
C PRO A 207 7.07 18.82 2.81
N ARG A 208 6.52 19.25 1.67
CA ARG A 208 5.11 19.67 1.59
C ARG A 208 4.15 18.56 2.05
N THR A 209 4.49 17.30 1.80
CA THR A 209 3.72 16.12 2.20
C THR A 209 3.75 15.87 3.71
N ALA A 210 4.69 16.46 4.43
CA ALA A 210 4.79 16.35 5.88
C ALA A 210 3.81 17.29 6.64
N VAL A 211 3.14 18.22 5.92
CA VAL A 211 2.18 19.16 6.51
C VAL A 211 0.83 18.98 5.84
N ARG A 212 -0.17 18.66 6.63
CA ARG A 212 -1.55 18.38 6.19
C ARG A 212 -2.54 19.16 7.03
N TYR A 213 -3.71 19.43 6.47
CA TYR A 213 -4.82 20.04 7.19
C TYR A 213 -6.06 19.17 7.05
N GLN A 214 -6.67 18.87 8.16
CA GLN A 214 -7.88 18.05 8.26
C GLN A 214 -9.02 18.97 8.72
N PRO A 215 -9.90 19.42 7.82
CA PRO A 215 -11.02 20.27 8.18
C PRO A 215 -12.04 19.48 9.00
N ASP A 216 -12.64 20.12 10.01
CA ASP A 216 -13.80 19.60 10.73
C ASP A 216 -15.02 19.62 9.78
N PRO A 217 -15.63 18.48 9.44
CA PRO A 217 -16.76 18.44 8.50
C PRO A 217 -17.98 19.28 8.95
N SER A 218 -18.06 19.63 10.22
CA SER A 218 -19.14 20.44 10.80
C SER A 218 -18.83 21.94 10.83
N SER A 219 -17.63 22.39 10.32
CA SER A 219 -17.20 23.78 10.49
C SER A 219 -16.20 24.24 9.44
N GLU A 220 -16.52 25.31 8.72
CA GLU A 220 -15.59 25.98 7.78
C GLU A 220 -14.44 26.75 8.45
N ARG A 221 -14.39 26.75 9.78
CA ARG A 221 -13.39 27.51 10.54
C ARG A 221 -12.58 26.67 11.54
N ARG A 222 -12.78 25.37 11.58
CA ARG A 222 -12.09 24.46 12.49
C ARG A 222 -11.50 23.29 11.72
N GLY A 223 -10.38 22.81 12.23
CA GLY A 223 -9.73 21.59 11.74
C GLY A 223 -8.41 21.36 12.46
N ASP A 224 -7.73 20.32 12.10
CA ASP A 224 -6.47 19.91 12.70
C ASP A 224 -5.31 20.09 11.71
N LEU A 225 -4.29 20.82 12.12
CA LEU A 225 -3.01 20.90 11.41
C LEU A 225 -2.13 19.72 11.86
N VAL A 226 -1.78 18.85 10.93
CA VAL A 226 -0.92 17.69 11.16
C VAL A 226 0.46 17.93 10.57
N ILE A 227 1.49 17.71 11.38
CA ILE A 227 2.89 17.85 10.98
C ILE A 227 3.63 16.56 11.32
N VAL A 228 4.31 15.96 10.33
CA VAL A 228 5.17 14.79 10.48
C VAL A 228 6.63 15.22 10.30
N PRO A 229 7.38 15.42 11.37
CA PRO A 229 8.73 16.01 11.30
C PRO A 229 9.75 15.15 10.56
N ARG A 230 9.60 13.83 10.58
CA ARG A 230 10.51 12.90 9.92
C ARG A 230 9.73 11.97 9.00
N ASP A 231 10.16 11.89 7.75
CA ASP A 231 9.63 10.94 6.79
C ASP A 231 10.13 9.52 7.12
N MET A 232 9.27 8.70 7.74
CA MET A 232 9.58 7.30 8.06
C MET A 232 9.52 6.39 6.83
N LEU A 233 9.05 6.91 5.69
CA LEU A 233 8.95 6.16 4.45
C LEU A 233 10.25 6.22 3.62
N ALA A 234 11.25 7.00 4.05
CA ALA A 234 12.53 7.13 3.34
C ALA A 234 13.22 5.76 3.19
N ASP A 235 13.17 4.96 4.24
CA ASP A 235 13.73 3.61 4.25
C ASP A 235 12.69 2.61 3.68
N THR A 236 13.10 1.79 2.72
CA THR A 236 12.27 0.69 2.20
C THR A 236 12.21 -0.45 3.22
N VAL A 237 11.02 -1.01 3.40
CA VAL A 237 10.85 -2.26 4.16
C VAL A 237 10.72 -3.39 3.16
N ARG A 238 11.64 -4.37 3.24
CA ARG A 238 11.58 -5.56 2.40
C ARG A 238 10.52 -6.51 2.93
N TRP A 239 9.75 -7.09 2.02
CA TRP A 239 8.68 -8.01 2.40
C TRP A 239 9.22 -9.25 3.14
N GLU A 240 10.37 -9.77 2.73
CA GLU A 240 11.01 -10.95 3.33
C GLU A 240 11.40 -10.74 4.80
N GLU A 241 11.64 -9.51 5.20
CA GLU A 241 12.04 -9.18 6.57
C GLU A 241 10.86 -9.21 7.53
N GLU A 242 9.67 -8.80 7.07
CA GLU A 242 8.46 -8.72 7.89
C GLU A 242 7.48 -9.87 7.63
N GLY A 243 7.42 -10.35 6.38
CA GLY A 243 6.46 -11.35 5.94
C GLY A 243 5.00 -10.86 5.98
N PRO A 244 4.04 -11.71 5.63
CA PRO A 244 2.63 -11.38 5.74
C PRO A 244 2.17 -11.31 7.19
N ALA A 245 1.19 -10.44 7.45
CA ALA A 245 0.54 -10.34 8.75
C ALA A 245 -0.50 -11.46 8.93
N PHE A 246 -0.67 -11.92 10.17
CA PHE A 246 -1.72 -12.89 10.55
C PHE A 246 -1.81 -14.14 9.66
N PRO A 247 -0.71 -14.84 9.34
CA PRO A 247 -0.79 -16.07 8.57
C PRO A 247 -1.65 -17.09 9.33
N GLY A 248 -2.62 -17.72 8.61
CA GLY A 248 -3.63 -18.60 9.21
C GLY A 248 -4.83 -17.88 9.82
N GLY A 249 -4.88 -16.55 9.79
CA GLY A 249 -6.00 -15.76 10.29
C GLY A 249 -7.20 -15.71 9.33
N SER A 250 -8.18 -14.89 9.68
CA SER A 250 -9.37 -14.62 8.87
C SER A 250 -9.11 -13.42 7.91
N ILE A 251 -9.83 -13.38 6.78
CA ILE A 251 -9.84 -12.21 5.89
C ILE A 251 -10.42 -10.96 6.58
N THR A 252 -11.06 -11.10 7.73
CA THR A 252 -11.51 -9.99 8.57
C THR A 252 -10.38 -9.32 9.36
N ASP A 253 -9.24 -9.99 9.52
CA ASP A 253 -8.03 -9.42 10.08
C ASP A 253 -7.43 -8.37 9.11
N PRO A 254 -6.72 -7.35 9.60
CA PRO A 254 -6.15 -6.33 8.74
C PRO A 254 -5.11 -6.92 7.76
N LEU A 255 -5.16 -6.50 6.52
CA LEU A 255 -4.12 -6.75 5.52
C LEU A 255 -3.07 -5.63 5.66
N ILE A 256 -1.88 -5.95 6.18
CA ILE A 256 -0.84 -4.95 6.46
C ILE A 256 0.05 -4.81 5.23
N LEU A 257 -0.12 -3.73 4.51
CA LEU A 257 0.58 -3.48 3.25
C LEU A 257 1.95 -2.80 3.43
N GLY A 258 2.21 -2.23 4.59
CA GLY A 258 3.40 -1.46 4.89
C GLY A 258 3.19 -0.51 6.05
N VAL A 259 3.72 0.71 5.95
CA VAL A 259 3.67 1.71 7.02
C VAL A 259 3.26 3.09 6.50
N TYR A 260 2.65 3.89 7.37
CA TYR A 260 2.46 5.31 7.16
C TYR A 260 3.74 6.11 7.50
N ASP A 261 3.80 7.37 7.12
CA ASP A 261 4.93 8.27 7.35
C ASP A 261 5.24 8.51 8.85
N ASP A 262 4.28 8.29 9.73
CA ASP A 262 4.47 8.32 11.17
C ASP A 262 4.93 6.96 11.76
N GLY A 263 5.04 5.92 10.92
CA GLY A 263 5.43 4.57 11.29
C GLY A 263 4.29 3.67 11.75
N ALA A 264 3.03 4.13 11.71
CA ALA A 264 1.88 3.28 11.96
C ALA A 264 1.65 2.28 10.80
N PRO A 265 1.05 1.09 11.07
CA PRO A 265 0.80 0.12 10.01
C PRO A 265 -0.20 0.64 8.97
N LEU A 266 0.11 0.46 7.69
CA LEU A 266 -0.78 0.71 6.55
C LEU A 266 -1.71 -0.50 6.40
N ALA A 267 -2.91 -0.43 6.95
CA ALA A 267 -3.85 -1.55 7.06
C ALA A 267 -5.05 -1.38 6.14
N LEU A 268 -5.38 -2.44 5.40
CA LEU A 268 -6.53 -2.54 4.50
C LEU A 268 -7.50 -3.60 5.02
N TRP A 269 -8.80 -3.36 4.88
CA TRP A 269 -9.86 -4.34 5.09
C TRP A 269 -10.77 -4.40 3.87
N LEU A 270 -11.12 -5.60 3.41
CA LEU A 270 -12.07 -5.82 2.32
C LEU A 270 -13.47 -6.15 2.85
N PRO A 271 -13.65 -7.09 3.81
CA PRO A 271 -14.95 -7.39 4.38
C PRO A 271 -15.46 -6.27 5.28
N GLY A 272 -16.79 -6.15 5.35
CA GLY A 272 -17.45 -5.29 6.33
C GLY A 272 -17.39 -5.88 7.74
N ASP A 273 -17.56 -5.01 8.73
CA ASP A 273 -17.75 -5.39 10.12
C ASP A 273 -18.85 -4.51 10.75
N PRO A 274 -20.09 -5.03 10.87
CA PRO A 274 -21.19 -4.27 11.44
C PRO A 274 -20.95 -3.84 12.89
N LYS A 275 -20.16 -4.59 13.66
CA LYS A 275 -19.86 -4.28 15.07
C LYS A 275 -18.95 -3.06 15.20
N GLN A 276 -18.10 -2.84 14.19
CA GLN A 276 -17.21 -1.67 14.12
C GLN A 276 -17.77 -0.57 13.21
N GLY A 277 -18.97 -0.74 12.65
CA GLY A 277 -19.55 0.20 11.71
C GLY A 277 -18.83 0.27 10.35
N ARG A 278 -17.99 -0.73 10.04
CA ARG A 278 -17.21 -0.78 8.80
C ARG A 278 -18.00 -1.43 7.68
N ASN A 279 -18.13 -0.76 6.55
CA ASN A 279 -18.73 -1.31 5.34
C ASN A 279 -17.72 -2.20 4.59
N ALA A 280 -18.22 -3.24 3.92
CA ALA A 280 -17.44 -3.97 2.92
C ALA A 280 -17.10 -3.03 1.75
N THR A 281 -15.95 -3.24 1.13
CA THR A 281 -15.49 -2.38 0.03
C THR A 281 -14.96 -3.17 -1.15
N HIS A 282 -14.98 -2.53 -2.32
CA HIS A 282 -14.19 -2.89 -3.49
C HIS A 282 -12.95 -2.01 -3.51
N LEU A 283 -11.91 -2.42 -4.21
CA LEU A 283 -10.64 -1.71 -4.22
C LEU A 283 -10.24 -1.34 -5.65
N LEU A 284 -9.95 -0.07 -5.87
CA LEU A 284 -9.31 0.44 -7.07
C LEU A 284 -7.83 0.70 -6.76
N ILE A 285 -6.94 0.04 -7.48
CA ILE A 285 -5.49 0.24 -7.39
C ILE A 285 -5.02 0.94 -8.65
N ALA A 286 -4.36 2.07 -8.52
CA ALA A 286 -3.75 2.70 -9.68
C ALA A 286 -2.43 3.42 -9.36
N GLY A 287 -1.62 3.56 -10.41
CA GLY A 287 -0.34 4.26 -10.37
C GLY A 287 0.39 4.12 -11.69
N MET A 288 1.19 5.13 -12.02
CA MET A 288 1.98 5.12 -13.25
C MET A 288 3.07 4.05 -13.24
N THR A 289 3.58 3.71 -14.40
CA THR A 289 4.69 2.77 -14.55
C THR A 289 5.89 3.18 -13.68
N GLY A 290 6.42 2.22 -12.91
CA GLY A 290 7.53 2.44 -11.98
C GLY A 290 7.14 3.09 -10.64
N SER A 291 5.85 3.31 -10.35
CA SER A 291 5.38 3.84 -9.06
C SER A 291 5.35 2.81 -7.91
N GLY A 292 5.59 1.53 -8.19
CA GLY A 292 5.50 0.44 -7.21
C GLY A 292 4.11 -0.20 -7.12
N LYS A 293 3.24 0.02 -8.12
CA LYS A 293 1.90 -0.58 -8.19
C LYS A 293 1.95 -2.11 -8.18
N GLY A 294 2.87 -2.73 -8.95
CA GLY A 294 3.03 -4.19 -9.00
C GLY A 294 3.35 -4.78 -7.63
N ASP A 295 4.36 -4.25 -6.94
CA ASP A 295 4.69 -4.67 -5.56
C ASP A 295 3.53 -4.43 -4.60
N GLY A 296 2.80 -3.31 -4.77
CA GLY A 296 1.59 -3.04 -3.99
C GLY A 296 0.50 -4.09 -4.23
N ALA A 297 0.28 -4.50 -5.47
CA ALA A 297 -0.65 -5.57 -5.81
C ALA A 297 -0.21 -6.91 -5.20
N LEU A 298 1.08 -7.26 -5.32
CA LEU A 298 1.66 -8.44 -4.67
C LEU A 298 1.47 -8.41 -3.15
N ASN A 299 1.68 -7.25 -2.50
CA ASN A 299 1.41 -7.10 -1.06
C ASN A 299 -0.04 -7.45 -0.70
N VAL A 300 -1.02 -6.90 -1.43
CA VAL A 300 -2.44 -7.19 -1.16
C VAL A 300 -2.75 -8.66 -1.38
N GLN A 301 -2.28 -9.25 -2.48
CA GLN A 301 -2.56 -10.65 -2.80
C GLN A 301 -1.90 -11.62 -1.82
N THR A 302 -0.64 -11.42 -1.47
CA THR A 302 0.07 -12.28 -0.51
C THR A 302 -0.55 -12.19 0.89
N GLU A 303 -0.99 -11.00 1.33
CA GLU A 303 -1.74 -10.86 2.58
C GLU A 303 -3.08 -11.64 2.53
N ILE A 304 -3.83 -11.57 1.42
CA ILE A 304 -5.08 -12.32 1.24
C ILE A 304 -4.81 -13.83 1.28
N LEU A 305 -3.79 -14.29 0.56
CA LEU A 305 -3.46 -15.71 0.41
C LEU A 305 -2.87 -16.36 1.67
N THR A 306 -2.76 -15.63 2.77
CA THR A 306 -2.44 -16.20 4.09
C THR A 306 -3.65 -16.34 5.00
N ARG A 307 -4.86 -16.07 4.50
CA ARG A 307 -6.12 -16.21 5.24
C ARG A 307 -6.80 -17.54 4.92
N THR A 308 -7.51 -18.10 5.89
CA THR A 308 -8.09 -19.45 5.78
C THR A 308 -9.54 -19.47 5.28
N ASP A 309 -10.18 -18.32 5.15
CA ASP A 309 -11.61 -18.17 4.87
C ASP A 309 -11.92 -17.33 3.63
N VAL A 310 -10.99 -17.32 2.67
CA VAL A 310 -11.11 -16.58 1.41
C VAL A 310 -10.80 -17.47 0.21
N ILE A 311 -11.45 -17.21 -0.92
CA ILE A 311 -11.10 -17.73 -2.24
C ILE A 311 -10.79 -16.57 -3.17
N MET A 312 -9.95 -16.80 -4.17
CA MET A 312 -9.51 -15.75 -5.07
C MET A 312 -9.56 -16.18 -6.54
N TRP A 313 -10.16 -15.32 -7.38
CA TRP A 313 -10.09 -15.42 -8.84
C TRP A 313 -9.24 -14.29 -9.38
N LEU A 314 -8.45 -14.57 -10.41
CA LEU A 314 -7.55 -13.62 -11.06
C LEU A 314 -7.76 -13.58 -12.57
N SER A 315 -7.93 -12.38 -13.11
CA SER A 315 -7.77 -12.11 -14.54
C SER A 315 -6.54 -11.22 -14.74
N ASP A 316 -5.57 -11.71 -15.52
CA ASP A 316 -4.35 -10.98 -15.86
C ASP A 316 -4.01 -11.12 -17.35
N PRO A 317 -4.18 -10.05 -18.15
CA PRO A 317 -3.88 -10.09 -19.59
C PRO A 317 -2.38 -10.15 -19.92
N LYS A 318 -1.49 -10.07 -18.91
CA LYS A 318 -0.03 -10.17 -19.06
C LYS A 318 0.52 -11.59 -18.88
N GLY A 319 -0.35 -12.61 -18.83
CA GLY A 319 0.08 -14.00 -18.67
C GLY A 319 0.67 -14.30 -17.30
N PHE A 320 0.18 -13.63 -16.26
CA PHE A 320 0.59 -13.82 -14.86
C PHE A 320 2.07 -13.53 -14.59
N GLN A 321 2.69 -12.65 -15.37
CA GLN A 321 4.13 -12.37 -15.28
C GLN A 321 4.54 -12.05 -13.83
N ASP A 322 3.80 -11.16 -13.16
CA ASP A 322 4.11 -10.72 -11.79
C ASP A 322 3.58 -11.69 -10.72
N PHE A 323 2.60 -12.54 -11.05
CA PHE A 323 1.86 -13.39 -10.10
C PHE A 323 2.11 -14.89 -10.27
N ARG A 324 3.07 -15.29 -11.11
CA ARG A 324 3.32 -16.68 -11.45
C ARG A 324 3.56 -17.57 -10.22
N ALA A 325 4.31 -17.07 -9.24
CA ALA A 325 4.59 -17.76 -7.99
C ALA A 325 3.33 -18.03 -7.13
N LEU A 326 2.27 -17.25 -7.32
CA LEU A 326 1.01 -17.35 -6.58
C LEU A 326 -0.06 -18.18 -7.30
N LEU A 327 0.17 -18.61 -8.55
CA LEU A 327 -0.82 -19.34 -9.36
C LEU A 327 -1.45 -20.56 -8.67
N PRO A 328 -0.70 -21.37 -7.88
CA PRO A 328 -1.28 -22.51 -7.17
C PRO A 328 -2.34 -22.14 -6.14
N ALA A 329 -2.38 -20.89 -5.70
CA ALA A 329 -3.29 -20.41 -4.66
C ALA A 329 -4.62 -19.85 -5.21
N TYR A 330 -4.73 -19.60 -6.51
CA TYR A 330 -5.97 -19.11 -7.09
C TYR A 330 -6.93 -20.26 -7.42
N ASP A 331 -8.20 -20.13 -7.02
CA ASP A 331 -9.22 -21.10 -7.43
C ASP A 331 -9.46 -21.05 -8.95
N TRP A 332 -9.40 -19.86 -9.54
CA TRP A 332 -9.50 -19.68 -10.99
C TRP A 332 -8.66 -18.49 -11.46
N ALA A 333 -7.75 -18.75 -12.39
CA ALA A 333 -6.93 -17.73 -13.04
C ALA A 333 -7.15 -17.79 -14.54
N VAL A 334 -7.36 -16.63 -15.18
CA VAL A 334 -7.60 -16.50 -16.61
C VAL A 334 -6.67 -15.49 -17.24
N GLU A 335 -6.22 -15.82 -18.46
CA GLU A 335 -5.37 -15.02 -19.31
C GLU A 335 -6.16 -14.62 -20.56
N GLY A 336 -6.15 -13.36 -20.91
CA GLY A 336 -6.76 -12.89 -22.14
C GLY A 336 -8.26 -12.49 -22.04
N GLY A 337 -8.70 -11.78 -23.09
CA GLY A 337 -9.99 -11.08 -23.07
C GLY A 337 -11.21 -12.01 -23.10
N ALA A 338 -11.18 -13.09 -23.89
CA ALA A 338 -12.32 -14.01 -24.01
C ALA A 338 -12.57 -14.77 -22.70
N ASP A 339 -11.52 -15.23 -22.03
CA ASP A 339 -11.65 -15.93 -20.77
C ASP A 339 -12.05 -14.98 -19.64
N THR A 340 -11.59 -13.72 -19.70
CA THR A 340 -12.03 -12.66 -18.79
C THR A 340 -13.52 -12.38 -18.94
N GLU A 341 -14.05 -12.37 -20.18
CA GLU A 341 -15.50 -12.22 -20.43
C GLU A 341 -16.29 -13.37 -19.77
N ILE A 342 -15.82 -14.61 -19.94
CA ILE A 342 -16.44 -15.77 -19.31
C ILE A 342 -16.41 -15.63 -17.77
N MET A 343 -15.29 -15.20 -17.20
CA MET A 343 -15.18 -14.97 -15.76
C MET A 343 -16.15 -13.87 -15.28
N VAL A 344 -16.29 -12.77 -16.00
CA VAL A 344 -17.22 -11.68 -15.67
C VAL A 344 -18.68 -12.20 -15.68
N GLU A 345 -19.08 -12.98 -16.67
CA GLU A 345 -20.42 -13.58 -16.71
C GLU A 345 -20.63 -14.60 -15.57
N ALA A 346 -19.60 -15.38 -15.23
CA ALA A 346 -19.66 -16.27 -14.07
C ALA A 346 -19.84 -15.48 -12.77
N VAL A 347 -19.12 -14.37 -12.57
CA VAL A 347 -19.27 -13.50 -11.39
C VAL A 347 -20.71 -12.97 -11.29
N LYS A 348 -21.32 -12.56 -12.39
CA LYS A 348 -22.73 -12.10 -12.42
C LYS A 348 -23.69 -13.19 -11.97
N ALA A 349 -23.44 -14.46 -12.29
CA ALA A 349 -24.25 -15.60 -11.86
C ALA A 349 -23.99 -16.00 -10.40
N VAL A 350 -22.76 -15.86 -9.94
CA VAL A 350 -22.33 -16.18 -8.57
C VAL A 350 -22.94 -15.23 -7.54
N ILE A 351 -23.05 -13.95 -7.85
CA ILE A 351 -23.58 -12.92 -6.93
C ILE A 351 -24.98 -13.30 -6.39
N PRO A 352 -26.03 -13.53 -7.21
CA PRO A 352 -27.34 -13.89 -6.70
C PRO A 352 -27.38 -15.24 -5.98
N ALA A 353 -26.57 -16.21 -6.39
CA ALA A 353 -26.47 -17.50 -5.73
C ALA A 353 -25.94 -17.35 -4.29
N ARG A 354 -24.84 -16.61 -4.11
CA ARG A 354 -24.25 -16.32 -2.79
C ARG A 354 -25.17 -15.47 -1.91
N THR A 355 -25.80 -14.44 -2.49
CA THR A 355 -26.78 -13.61 -1.77
C THR A 355 -27.97 -14.44 -1.28
N GLY A 356 -28.45 -15.34 -2.11
CA GLY A 356 -29.52 -16.29 -1.76
C GLY A 356 -29.10 -17.19 -0.60
N TRP A 357 -27.90 -17.76 -0.63
CA TRP A 357 -27.36 -18.58 0.45
C TRP A 357 -27.23 -17.79 1.77
N LEU A 358 -26.67 -16.60 1.73
CA LEU A 358 -26.54 -15.71 2.91
C LEU A 358 -27.91 -15.41 3.52
N GLY A 359 -28.90 -15.07 2.69
CA GLY A 359 -30.27 -14.81 3.14
C GLY A 359 -30.94 -16.02 3.77
N GLN A 360 -30.75 -17.23 3.21
CA GLN A 360 -31.27 -18.49 3.76
C GLN A 360 -30.69 -18.82 5.13
N HIS A 361 -29.44 -18.42 5.39
CA HIS A 361 -28.74 -18.62 6.66
C HIS A 361 -28.82 -17.40 7.58
N HIS A 362 -29.71 -16.45 7.31
CA HIS A 362 -29.97 -15.25 8.14
C HIS A 362 -28.83 -14.25 8.24
N TYR A 363 -27.86 -14.29 7.34
CA TYR A 363 -26.82 -13.28 7.24
C TYR A 363 -27.31 -12.08 6.42
N ARG A 364 -27.24 -10.88 7.01
CA ARG A 364 -27.54 -9.63 6.29
C ARG A 364 -26.42 -9.22 5.34
N GLN A 365 -25.21 -9.63 5.65
CA GLN A 365 -23.99 -9.48 4.88
C GLN A 365 -23.05 -10.62 5.28
N TRP A 366 -22.00 -10.85 4.51
CA TRP A 366 -21.00 -11.85 4.84
C TRP A 366 -20.27 -11.47 6.15
N GLU A 367 -20.06 -12.46 7.01
CA GLU A 367 -19.26 -12.41 8.24
C GLU A 367 -18.38 -13.65 8.29
N ALA A 368 -17.30 -13.64 9.09
CA ALA A 368 -16.39 -14.80 9.23
C ALA A 368 -17.13 -16.07 9.66
N ALA A 369 -18.26 -15.96 10.37
CA ALA A 369 -19.10 -17.10 10.73
C ALA A 369 -19.73 -17.77 9.50
N ALA A 370 -19.96 -17.04 8.42
CA ALA A 370 -20.51 -17.61 7.18
C ALA A 370 -19.51 -18.53 6.46
N ALA A 371 -18.21 -18.32 6.65
CA ALA A 371 -17.17 -19.20 6.08
C ALA A 371 -17.07 -20.57 6.76
N LYS A 372 -17.70 -20.75 7.91
CA LYS A 372 -17.69 -22.00 8.67
C LYS A 372 -18.88 -22.89 8.29
N PRO A 373 -18.78 -24.22 8.47
CA PRO A 373 -19.94 -25.10 8.33
C PRO A 373 -21.11 -24.62 9.20
N GLN A 374 -22.30 -24.59 8.61
CA GLN A 374 -23.48 -24.03 9.26
C GLN A 374 -24.19 -25.06 10.14
N THR A 375 -24.75 -24.59 11.24
CA THR A 375 -25.44 -25.43 12.22
C THR A 375 -26.87 -24.92 12.53
N ASP A 376 -27.45 -24.11 11.64
CA ASP A 376 -28.77 -23.50 11.85
C ASP A 376 -29.88 -24.56 11.86
N PRO A 377 -30.59 -24.82 12.98
CA PRO A 377 -31.67 -25.79 13.04
C PRO A 377 -32.92 -25.38 12.30
N LYS A 378 -33.06 -24.14 11.88
CA LYS A 378 -34.22 -23.58 11.16
C LYS A 378 -34.05 -23.54 9.66
N HIS A 379 -32.88 -23.92 9.14
CA HIS A 379 -32.62 -23.87 7.72
C HIS A 379 -33.46 -24.91 6.97
N SER A 380 -33.92 -24.56 5.78
CA SER A 380 -34.84 -25.36 4.95
C SER A 380 -34.27 -26.73 4.50
N CYS A 381 -32.95 -26.95 4.61
CA CYS A 381 -32.35 -28.25 4.34
C CYS A 381 -32.57 -29.26 5.47
N HIS A 382 -33.09 -28.84 6.63
CA HIS A 382 -33.45 -29.70 7.73
C HIS A 382 -34.71 -30.50 7.46
N LYS A 383 -34.58 -31.79 7.45
CA LYS A 383 -35.75 -32.70 7.39
C LYS A 383 -36.12 -33.29 8.74
N ASP A 384 -35.18 -33.33 9.69
CA ASP A 384 -35.32 -34.15 10.90
C ASP A 384 -34.90 -33.46 12.22
N GLY A 385 -34.87 -32.14 12.26
CA GLY A 385 -34.50 -31.36 13.49
C GLY A 385 -33.02 -31.42 13.87
N THR A 386 -32.16 -31.96 13.02
CA THR A 386 -30.70 -31.92 13.16
C THR A 386 -30.13 -30.62 12.62
N ALA A 387 -28.91 -30.24 13.02
CA ALA A 387 -28.28 -29.04 12.55
C ALA A 387 -27.98 -29.07 11.05
N CYS A 388 -28.04 -27.92 10.37
CA CYS A 388 -27.97 -27.79 8.93
C CYS A 388 -26.64 -28.24 8.36
N GLY A 389 -25.66 -28.55 8.72
CA GLY A 389 -24.43 -29.09 8.10
C GLY A 389 -24.11 -28.54 6.69
N CYS A 390 -24.67 -27.40 6.28
CA CYS A 390 -24.32 -26.78 5.02
C CYS A 390 -22.85 -26.32 5.09
N PRO A 391 -22.07 -26.53 4.01
CA PRO A 391 -20.72 -26.01 3.92
C PRO A 391 -20.69 -24.49 4.12
N GLY A 392 -19.57 -23.99 4.64
CA GLY A 392 -19.34 -22.55 4.76
C GLY A 392 -19.25 -21.88 3.40
N LEU A 393 -19.41 -20.56 3.42
CA LEU A 393 -19.30 -19.67 2.26
C LEU A 393 -18.08 -18.75 2.47
N PRO A 394 -16.88 -19.10 1.96
CA PRO A 394 -15.70 -18.27 2.08
C PRO A 394 -15.91 -16.89 1.48
N PHE A 395 -15.19 -15.88 1.94
CA PHE A 395 -15.14 -14.58 1.28
C PHE A 395 -14.54 -14.74 -0.12
N HIS A 396 -15.04 -13.99 -1.11
CA HIS A 396 -14.59 -14.18 -2.48
C HIS A 396 -13.96 -12.90 -3.02
N VAL A 397 -12.69 -12.94 -3.39
CA VAL A 397 -11.98 -11.84 -4.04
C VAL A 397 -11.88 -12.13 -5.54
N VAL A 398 -12.37 -11.19 -6.36
CA VAL A 398 -12.23 -11.23 -7.81
C VAL A 398 -11.30 -10.09 -8.20
N TRP A 399 -10.15 -10.46 -8.77
CA TRP A 399 -9.07 -9.52 -9.11
C TRP A 399 -8.93 -9.38 -10.61
N PHE A 400 -9.00 -8.14 -11.10
CA PHE A 400 -8.71 -7.78 -12.48
C PHE A 400 -7.41 -6.95 -12.52
N GLU A 401 -6.32 -7.59 -12.93
CA GLU A 401 -5.06 -6.89 -13.15
C GLU A 401 -5.07 -6.23 -14.52
N GLU A 402 -4.39 -5.10 -14.66
CA GLU A 402 -4.34 -4.28 -15.88
C GLU A 402 -5.72 -4.11 -16.54
N ALA A 403 -6.72 -3.86 -15.72
CA ALA A 403 -8.13 -3.88 -16.08
C ALA A 403 -8.52 -2.92 -17.23
N GLY A 404 -7.64 -2.00 -17.63
CA GLY A 404 -7.84 -1.16 -18.80
C GLY A 404 -8.08 -1.96 -20.09
N VAL A 405 -7.44 -3.12 -20.22
CA VAL A 405 -7.67 -4.05 -21.34
C VAL A 405 -9.07 -4.67 -21.25
N SER A 406 -9.42 -5.19 -20.06
CA SER A 406 -10.72 -5.83 -19.82
C SER A 406 -11.88 -4.85 -19.93
N LEU A 407 -11.73 -3.63 -19.40
CA LEU A 407 -12.73 -2.55 -19.53
C LEU A 407 -12.95 -2.14 -20.99
N GLY A 408 -11.87 -2.08 -21.79
CA GLY A 408 -11.96 -1.78 -23.21
C GLY A 408 -12.67 -2.86 -24.04
N LEU A 409 -12.60 -4.12 -23.61
CA LEU A 409 -13.22 -5.26 -24.30
C LEU A 409 -14.67 -5.46 -23.87
N LEU A 410 -14.96 -5.40 -22.56
CA LEU A 410 -16.25 -5.79 -21.98
C LEU A 410 -17.21 -4.62 -21.81
N GLY A 411 -16.69 -3.41 -21.82
CA GLY A 411 -17.42 -2.21 -21.47
C GLY A 411 -17.55 -2.01 -19.95
N ASP A 412 -17.72 -0.77 -19.57
CA ASP A 412 -17.74 -0.32 -18.17
C ASP A 412 -18.97 -0.79 -17.39
N ASP A 413 -20.12 -0.96 -18.08
CA ASP A 413 -21.41 -1.37 -17.46
C ASP A 413 -21.33 -2.74 -16.78
N ALA A 414 -20.50 -3.66 -17.30
CA ALA A 414 -20.32 -4.98 -16.73
C ALA A 414 -19.68 -4.89 -15.33
N PHE A 415 -18.64 -4.09 -15.20
CA PHE A 415 -17.96 -3.85 -13.93
C PHE A 415 -18.80 -3.07 -12.93
N ASN A 416 -19.52 -2.06 -13.39
CA ASN A 416 -20.45 -1.28 -12.57
C ASN A 416 -21.56 -2.16 -11.98
N SER A 417 -22.17 -3.03 -12.78
CA SER A 417 -23.17 -3.98 -12.31
C SER A 417 -22.64 -4.91 -11.23
N ILE A 418 -21.44 -5.47 -11.41
CA ILE A 418 -20.80 -6.32 -10.41
C ILE A 418 -20.51 -5.52 -9.15
N ALA A 419 -19.88 -4.35 -9.25
CA ALA A 419 -19.49 -3.54 -8.11
C ALA A 419 -20.68 -3.11 -7.24
N ASN A 420 -21.83 -2.88 -7.82
CA ASN A 420 -23.04 -2.52 -7.07
C ASN A 420 -23.62 -3.68 -6.25
N LEU A 421 -23.44 -4.93 -6.67
CA LEU A 421 -24.14 -6.09 -6.10
C LEU A 421 -23.20 -7.03 -5.30
N ALA A 422 -21.93 -7.11 -5.66
CA ALA A 422 -21.00 -8.12 -5.13
C ALA A 422 -20.75 -8.00 -3.62
N ARG A 423 -20.76 -6.78 -3.05
CA ARG A 423 -20.57 -6.56 -1.61
C ARG A 423 -21.60 -7.32 -0.77
N SER A 424 -22.86 -7.34 -1.19
CA SER A 424 -23.93 -8.08 -0.49
C SER A 424 -23.74 -9.58 -0.54
N ALA A 425 -23.02 -10.10 -1.54
CA ALA A 425 -22.71 -11.51 -1.74
C ALA A 425 -21.47 -11.99 -0.97
N GLY A 426 -20.83 -11.13 -0.17
CA GLY A 426 -19.55 -11.44 0.46
C GLY A 426 -18.41 -11.54 -0.55
N MET A 427 -18.39 -10.63 -1.51
CA MET A 427 -17.39 -10.56 -2.56
C MET A 427 -16.74 -9.18 -2.61
N ALA A 428 -15.44 -9.13 -2.84
CA ALA A 428 -14.70 -7.92 -3.14
C ALA A 428 -14.20 -7.96 -4.59
N LEU A 429 -14.45 -6.88 -5.32
CA LEU A 429 -13.88 -6.64 -6.63
C LEU A 429 -12.61 -5.79 -6.44
N VAL A 430 -11.48 -6.27 -6.93
CA VAL A 430 -10.24 -5.51 -6.98
C VAL A 430 -9.90 -5.22 -8.44
N VAL A 431 -9.74 -3.96 -8.76
CA VAL A 431 -9.45 -3.49 -10.13
C VAL A 431 -8.13 -2.73 -10.10
N SER A 432 -7.14 -3.25 -10.79
CA SER A 432 -5.81 -2.65 -10.89
C SER A 432 -5.59 -2.13 -12.31
N LEU A 433 -5.17 -0.87 -12.43
CA LEU A 433 -4.88 -0.25 -13.72
C LEU A 433 -3.85 0.89 -13.58
N GLN A 434 -3.26 1.30 -14.71
CA GLN A 434 -2.23 2.34 -14.68
C GLN A 434 -2.84 3.73 -14.51
N ARG A 435 -3.98 4.00 -15.13
CA ARG A 435 -4.63 5.32 -15.11
C ARG A 435 -6.14 5.20 -15.27
N PRO A 436 -6.94 5.46 -14.22
CA PRO A 436 -8.40 5.39 -14.29
C PRO A 436 -8.98 6.69 -14.89
N SER A 437 -8.56 7.04 -16.13
CA SER A 437 -9.10 8.19 -16.85
C SER A 437 -10.53 7.93 -17.31
N HIS A 438 -11.25 8.98 -17.68
CA HIS A 438 -12.61 8.85 -18.20
C HIS A 438 -12.73 7.98 -19.46
N ASP A 439 -11.65 7.88 -20.24
CA ASP A 439 -11.59 7.04 -21.44
C ASP A 439 -11.50 5.54 -21.12
N GLN A 440 -11.04 5.19 -19.92
CA GLN A 440 -10.87 3.80 -19.49
C GLN A 440 -11.97 3.33 -18.53
N MET A 441 -12.46 4.21 -17.66
CA MET A 441 -13.43 3.88 -16.63
C MET A 441 -14.38 5.05 -16.39
N SER A 442 -15.70 4.81 -16.40
CA SER A 442 -16.66 5.85 -16.07
C SER A 442 -16.55 6.31 -14.61
N THR A 443 -17.06 7.50 -14.36
CA THR A 443 -17.15 8.00 -12.97
C THR A 443 -18.01 7.09 -12.11
N THR A 444 -19.11 6.56 -12.67
CA THR A 444 -20.05 5.67 -11.96
C THR A 444 -19.38 4.39 -11.47
N THR A 445 -18.62 3.71 -12.35
CA THR A 445 -17.89 2.49 -11.98
C THR A 445 -16.78 2.80 -10.98
N ARG A 446 -16.07 3.89 -11.18
CA ARG A 446 -15.03 4.34 -10.26
C ARG A 446 -15.59 4.62 -8.86
N ASP A 447 -16.74 5.26 -8.76
CA ASP A 447 -17.39 5.56 -7.48
C ASP A 447 -17.91 4.29 -6.80
N ALA A 448 -18.41 3.33 -7.57
CA ALA A 448 -18.84 2.04 -7.03
C ALA A 448 -17.70 1.21 -6.41
N LEU A 449 -16.45 1.41 -6.84
CA LEU A 449 -15.28 0.72 -6.29
C LEU A 449 -14.85 1.25 -4.92
N GLY A 450 -15.38 2.32 -4.38
CA GLY A 450 -15.27 2.83 -3.00
C GLY A 450 -13.85 2.97 -2.41
N GLY A 451 -13.11 1.88 -2.27
CA GLY A 451 -11.73 1.87 -1.75
C GLY A 451 -10.71 2.31 -2.82
N ARG A 452 -9.67 3.01 -2.39
CA ARG A 452 -8.59 3.52 -3.24
C ARG A 452 -7.23 3.19 -2.67
N LEU A 453 -6.37 2.60 -3.49
CA LEU A 453 -4.94 2.50 -3.24
C LEU A 453 -4.23 3.24 -4.37
N CYS A 454 -3.86 4.50 -4.11
CA CYS A 454 -3.31 5.42 -5.09
C CYS A 454 -1.80 5.51 -4.95
N PHE A 455 -1.07 4.92 -5.88
CA PHE A 455 0.38 5.09 -6.02
C PHE A 455 0.71 6.41 -6.73
N GLY A 456 2.00 6.64 -7.01
CA GLY A 456 2.41 7.83 -7.72
C GLY A 456 1.79 7.97 -9.10
N VAL A 457 1.34 9.17 -9.44
CA VAL A 457 0.67 9.52 -10.69
C VAL A 457 1.41 10.65 -11.42
N PRO A 458 1.21 10.84 -12.73
CA PRO A 458 2.00 11.80 -13.51
C PRO A 458 1.63 13.27 -13.23
N ASN A 459 0.42 13.58 -12.83
CA ASN A 459 -0.07 14.94 -12.63
C ASN A 459 -1.30 15.01 -11.71
N ALA A 460 -1.70 16.21 -11.30
CA ALA A 460 -2.83 16.45 -10.42
C ALA A 460 -4.19 15.99 -11.02
N THR A 461 -4.37 16.07 -12.35
CA THR A 461 -5.59 15.52 -12.98
C THR A 461 -5.71 14.02 -12.76
N ALA A 462 -4.61 13.27 -12.89
CA ALA A 462 -4.59 11.85 -12.62
C ALA A 462 -4.81 11.54 -11.12
N ALA A 463 -4.32 12.41 -10.22
CA ALA A 463 -4.62 12.32 -8.78
C ALA A 463 -6.12 12.46 -8.51
N GLY A 464 -6.80 13.42 -9.15
CA GLY A 464 -8.25 13.64 -9.03
C GLY A 464 -9.11 12.50 -9.58
N PHE A 465 -8.57 11.61 -10.41
CA PHE A 465 -9.28 10.38 -10.78
C PHE A 465 -9.23 9.32 -9.69
N MET A 466 -8.25 9.39 -8.79
CA MET A 466 -8.04 8.37 -7.76
C MET A 466 -8.51 8.81 -6.38
N LEU A 467 -8.23 10.03 -6.01
CA LEU A 467 -8.49 10.53 -4.66
C LEU A 467 -9.66 11.52 -4.66
N PRO A 468 -10.54 11.45 -3.65
CA PRO A 468 -11.57 12.46 -3.44
C PRO A 468 -10.97 13.86 -3.27
N ASP A 469 -11.69 14.89 -3.67
CA ASP A 469 -11.28 16.29 -3.53
C ASP A 469 -10.93 16.64 -2.08
N THR A 470 -11.71 16.15 -1.12
CA THR A 470 -11.46 16.35 0.33
C THR A 470 -10.10 15.83 0.78
N VAL A 471 -9.60 14.74 0.18
CA VAL A 471 -8.30 14.14 0.47
C VAL A 471 -7.17 14.96 -0.18
N LEU A 472 -7.40 15.44 -1.40
CA LEU A 472 -6.47 16.34 -2.10
C LEU A 472 -6.36 17.70 -1.37
N ASP A 473 -7.49 18.26 -0.95
CA ASP A 473 -7.55 19.51 -0.19
C ASP A 473 -6.87 19.38 1.19
N ALA A 474 -6.95 18.20 1.81
CA ALA A 474 -6.22 17.88 3.04
C ALA A 474 -4.69 17.78 2.83
N GLY A 475 -4.23 17.77 1.58
CA GLY A 475 -2.81 17.86 1.22
C GLY A 475 -2.21 16.63 0.57
N ALA A 476 -3.00 15.62 0.23
CA ALA A 476 -2.52 14.49 -0.56
C ALA A 476 -2.06 14.95 -1.95
N ALA A 477 -0.91 14.47 -2.40
CA ALA A 477 -0.29 14.92 -3.65
C ALA A 477 0.60 13.82 -4.26
N PRO A 478 0.01 12.72 -4.79
CA PRO A 478 0.76 11.59 -5.33
C PRO A 478 1.59 11.94 -6.56
N GLU A 479 1.25 13.01 -7.30
CA GLU A 479 2.00 13.51 -8.44
C GLU A 479 3.37 14.09 -8.04
N ARG A 480 3.56 14.45 -6.78
CA ARG A 480 4.83 15.04 -6.31
C ARG A 480 5.98 14.05 -6.29
N TRP A 481 5.67 12.79 -6.02
CA TRP A 481 6.68 11.72 -6.10
C TRP A 481 6.61 10.94 -7.41
N ALA A 482 5.45 10.84 -8.05
CA ALA A 482 5.26 10.13 -9.32
C ALA A 482 5.90 8.72 -9.27
N ASN A 483 6.91 8.43 -10.10
CA ASN A 483 7.67 7.16 -10.04
C ASN A 483 9.05 7.29 -9.37
N ARG A 484 9.39 8.46 -8.80
CA ARG A 484 10.68 8.68 -8.13
C ARG A 484 10.77 8.04 -6.74
N ARG A 485 9.64 7.66 -6.15
CA ARG A 485 9.54 7.00 -4.84
C ARG A 485 8.61 5.79 -4.95
N PRO A 486 9.08 4.67 -5.51
CA PRO A 486 8.26 3.48 -5.65
C PRO A 486 7.70 2.99 -4.31
N GLY A 487 6.45 2.52 -4.33
CA GLY A 487 5.73 2.05 -3.15
C GLY A 487 5.03 3.12 -2.33
N TYR A 488 5.33 4.41 -2.53
CA TYR A 488 4.58 5.49 -1.88
C TYR A 488 3.15 5.53 -2.40
N CYS A 489 2.18 5.57 -1.48
CA CYS A 489 0.76 5.52 -1.81
C CYS A 489 -0.11 6.27 -0.81
N TYR A 490 -1.36 6.48 -1.17
CA TYR A 490 -2.46 6.86 -0.27
C TYR A 490 -3.48 5.73 -0.24
N LEU A 491 -4.01 5.45 0.94
CA LEU A 491 -5.04 4.44 1.16
C LEU A 491 -6.32 5.10 1.70
N VAL A 492 -7.36 5.11 0.88
CA VAL A 492 -8.69 5.64 1.21
C VAL A 492 -9.67 4.49 1.18
N THR A 493 -10.08 3.98 2.34
CA THR A 493 -10.95 2.80 2.41
C THR A 493 -11.64 2.72 3.77
N PRO A 494 -12.85 2.13 3.87
CA PRO A 494 -13.49 1.85 5.14
C PRO A 494 -12.58 1.07 6.09
N GLY A 495 -12.53 1.49 7.35
CA GLY A 495 -11.64 0.92 8.38
C GLY A 495 -10.38 1.75 8.63
N VAL A 496 -9.93 2.54 7.67
CA VAL A 496 -8.95 3.60 7.90
C VAL A 496 -9.68 4.83 8.41
N PRO A 497 -9.23 5.47 9.49
CA PRO A 497 -9.79 6.75 9.94
C PRO A 497 -9.68 7.82 8.85
N GLU A 498 -10.73 8.61 8.64
CA GLU A 498 -10.78 9.62 7.57
C GLU A 498 -9.65 10.65 7.68
N GLU A 499 -9.25 10.98 8.91
CA GLU A 499 -8.10 11.84 9.21
C GLU A 499 -6.75 11.29 8.71
N ARG A 500 -6.70 10.02 8.30
CA ARG A 500 -5.51 9.39 7.73
C ARG A 500 -5.54 9.25 6.22
N TYR A 501 -6.62 9.60 5.55
CA TYR A 501 -6.75 9.46 4.10
C TYR A 501 -5.70 10.27 3.32
N ALA A 502 -5.27 11.40 3.87
CA ALA A 502 -4.20 12.21 3.32
C ALA A 502 -2.81 11.88 3.89
N ASP A 503 -2.69 10.87 4.75
CA ASP A 503 -1.41 10.40 5.24
C ASP A 503 -0.73 9.53 4.17
N PRO A 504 0.48 9.84 3.71
CA PRO A 504 1.20 8.99 2.80
C PRO A 504 1.64 7.70 3.51
N GLY A 505 1.52 6.60 2.81
CA GLY A 505 2.07 5.31 3.21
C GLY A 505 3.09 4.82 2.20
N ARG A 506 3.78 3.75 2.55
CA ARG A 506 4.67 3.01 1.65
C ARG A 506 4.42 1.52 1.81
N THR A 507 4.20 0.84 0.69
CA THR A 507 4.07 -0.62 0.66
C THR A 507 5.44 -1.28 0.81
N ARG A 508 5.46 -2.54 1.25
CA ARG A 508 6.66 -3.35 1.29
C ARG A 508 7.18 -3.59 -0.11
N TRP A 509 8.49 -3.72 -0.22
CA TRP A 509 9.19 -3.97 -1.47
C TRP A 509 9.49 -5.46 -1.63
N PHE A 510 9.17 -5.99 -2.80
CA PHE A 510 9.48 -7.37 -3.20
C PHE A 510 10.79 -7.41 -3.98
N THR A 511 11.63 -8.41 -3.69
CA THR A 511 12.89 -8.66 -4.36
C THR A 511 12.88 -10.05 -5.02
N GLU A 512 13.95 -10.42 -5.69
CA GLU A 512 14.10 -11.77 -6.23
C GLU A 512 14.01 -12.85 -5.12
N GLU A 513 14.51 -12.55 -3.93
CA GLU A 513 14.41 -13.45 -2.76
C GLU A 513 12.95 -13.65 -2.29
N SER A 514 12.04 -12.73 -2.63
CA SER A 514 10.61 -12.83 -2.30
C SER A 514 9.90 -13.93 -3.08
N VAL A 515 10.39 -14.33 -4.25
CA VAL A 515 9.74 -15.31 -5.13
C VAL A 515 9.57 -16.65 -4.42
N SER A 516 10.64 -17.19 -3.85
CA SER A 516 10.61 -18.45 -3.08
C SER A 516 9.65 -18.40 -1.89
N LEU A 517 9.55 -17.24 -1.23
CA LEU A 517 8.62 -17.05 -0.12
C LEU A 517 7.17 -16.94 -0.60
N MET A 518 6.91 -16.32 -1.76
CA MET A 518 5.60 -16.29 -2.39
C MET A 518 5.13 -17.70 -2.80
N GLU A 519 6.01 -18.51 -3.37
CA GLU A 519 5.73 -19.93 -3.67
C GLU A 519 5.35 -20.70 -2.42
N THR A 520 6.05 -20.45 -1.31
CA THR A 520 5.72 -21.05 -0.01
C THR A 520 4.35 -20.59 0.50
N VAL A 521 4.01 -19.30 0.32
CA VAL A 521 2.67 -18.78 0.66
C VAL A 521 1.61 -19.49 -0.19
N ALA A 522 1.83 -19.62 -1.49
CA ALA A 522 0.90 -20.25 -2.40
C ALA A 522 0.67 -21.73 -2.06
N GLN A 523 1.75 -22.47 -1.81
CA GLN A 523 1.68 -23.89 -1.38
C GLN A 523 0.98 -24.06 -0.03
N TRP A 524 1.25 -23.14 0.91
CA TRP A 524 0.55 -23.15 2.19
C TRP A 524 -0.95 -22.92 2.01
N PHE A 525 -1.32 -21.92 1.17
CA PHE A 525 -2.72 -21.62 0.91
C PHE A 525 -3.44 -22.77 0.20
N ALA A 526 -2.81 -23.40 -0.77
CA ALA A 526 -3.37 -24.56 -1.46
C ALA A 526 -3.70 -25.73 -0.52
N ARG A 527 -3.00 -25.83 0.63
CA ARG A 527 -3.23 -26.88 1.63
C ARG A 527 -4.18 -26.45 2.75
N ASN A 528 -4.19 -25.18 3.12
CA ASN A 528 -4.84 -24.66 4.33
C ASN A 528 -5.89 -23.59 4.07
N GLY A 529 -5.89 -22.99 2.89
CA GLY A 529 -6.87 -22.02 2.47
C GLY A 529 -8.26 -22.62 2.25
N ALA A 530 -9.26 -21.77 2.12
CA ALA A 530 -10.60 -22.22 1.80
C ALA A 530 -10.63 -22.81 0.38
N THR A 531 -11.40 -23.88 0.23
CA THR A 531 -11.83 -24.37 -1.08
C THR A 531 -13.11 -23.64 -1.50
N VAL A 532 -13.35 -23.57 -2.81
CA VAL A 532 -14.60 -23.01 -3.33
C VAL A 532 -15.82 -23.74 -2.77
N ASP A 533 -16.81 -23.00 -2.36
CA ASP A 533 -18.06 -23.54 -1.84
C ASP A 533 -18.97 -24.06 -3.00
N PRO A 534 -19.83 -25.06 -2.72
CA PRO A 534 -20.68 -25.66 -3.75
C PRO A 534 -21.65 -24.68 -4.43
N VAL A 535 -22.03 -23.59 -3.77
CA VAL A 535 -22.94 -22.58 -4.31
C VAL A 535 -22.24 -21.77 -5.38
N THR A 536 -21.03 -21.28 -5.05
CA THR A 536 -20.16 -20.54 -5.99
C THR A 536 -19.77 -21.45 -7.16
N GLU A 537 -19.31 -22.67 -6.86
CA GLU A 537 -18.88 -23.65 -7.88
C GLU A 537 -19.99 -23.97 -8.87
N LYS A 538 -21.19 -24.30 -8.38
CA LYS A 538 -22.33 -24.59 -9.23
C LYS A 538 -22.74 -23.41 -10.10
N ALA A 539 -22.79 -22.21 -9.54
CA ALA A 539 -23.19 -21.02 -10.28
C ALA A 539 -22.17 -20.68 -11.38
N ALA A 540 -20.87 -20.73 -11.06
CA ALA A 540 -19.81 -20.51 -12.03
C ALA A 540 -19.79 -21.57 -13.14
N ALA A 541 -19.86 -22.85 -12.79
CA ALA A 541 -19.87 -23.95 -13.74
C ALA A 541 -21.08 -23.91 -14.70
N THR A 542 -22.23 -23.42 -14.24
CA THR A 542 -23.43 -23.30 -15.07
C THR A 542 -23.24 -22.32 -16.23
N VAL A 543 -22.48 -21.26 -16.02
CA VAL A 543 -22.25 -20.19 -17.02
C VAL A 543 -20.95 -20.42 -17.78
N ALA A 544 -19.86 -20.68 -17.07
CA ALA A 544 -18.53 -20.82 -17.66
C ALA A 544 -18.25 -22.23 -18.22
N GLY A 545 -19.08 -23.24 -17.88
CA GLY A 545 -18.94 -24.60 -18.39
C GLY A 545 -17.52 -25.15 -18.18
N ARG A 546 -16.92 -25.65 -19.25
CA ARG A 546 -15.58 -26.28 -19.22
C ARG A 546 -14.48 -25.28 -18.82
N ALA A 547 -14.59 -24.01 -19.16
CA ALA A 547 -13.60 -22.99 -18.77
C ALA A 547 -13.41 -22.90 -17.25
N TYR A 548 -14.47 -23.19 -16.50
CA TYR A 548 -14.37 -23.24 -15.03
C TYR A 548 -14.17 -24.65 -14.49
N THR A 549 -14.87 -25.66 -15.01
CA THR A 549 -14.79 -27.04 -14.47
C THR A 549 -13.46 -27.74 -14.75
N GLU A 550 -12.79 -27.36 -15.83
CA GLU A 550 -11.46 -27.87 -16.22
C GLU A 550 -10.35 -26.85 -15.87
N ARG A 551 -10.64 -25.85 -15.02
CA ARG A 551 -9.62 -24.89 -14.57
C ARG A 551 -8.47 -25.59 -13.91
N ARG A 552 -7.27 -25.08 -14.13
CA ARG A 552 -6.05 -25.66 -13.60
C ARG A 552 -6.08 -25.55 -12.06
N ARG A 553 -6.36 -26.67 -11.39
CA ARG A 553 -6.01 -26.84 -10.00
C ARG A 553 -4.62 -27.45 -9.99
N VAL A 554 -3.66 -26.78 -9.41
CA VAL A 554 -2.36 -27.40 -9.15
C VAL A 554 -2.58 -28.32 -7.96
N ASP A 555 -2.80 -29.60 -8.23
CA ASP A 555 -2.76 -30.63 -7.19
C ASP A 555 -1.32 -30.64 -6.67
N VAL A 556 -1.12 -30.11 -5.48
CA VAL A 556 0.14 -30.23 -4.77
C VAL A 556 0.14 -31.64 -4.19
N ASP A 557 0.54 -32.63 -4.98
CA ASP A 557 0.75 -33.97 -4.47
C ASP A 557 1.83 -33.92 -3.40
N ALA A 558 1.51 -34.49 -2.24
CA ALA A 558 2.46 -34.58 -1.12
C ALA A 558 3.72 -35.40 -1.45
N SER A 559 3.73 -36.10 -2.59
CA SER A 559 4.86 -36.87 -3.11
C SER A 559 5.97 -36.01 -3.73
N ASP A 560 5.67 -34.80 -4.17
CA ASP A 560 6.68 -33.93 -4.82
C ASP A 560 7.56 -33.16 -3.80
N LEU A 561 7.37 -33.40 -2.50
CA LEU A 561 8.15 -32.76 -1.45
C LEU A 561 9.20 -33.69 -0.79
N GLU A 562 9.28 -34.95 -1.21
CA GLU A 562 10.29 -35.90 -0.70
C GLU A 562 11.53 -36.02 -1.57
N ASP A 563 11.54 -35.47 -2.79
CA ASP A 563 12.72 -35.34 -3.62
C ASP A 563 13.34 -33.93 -3.47
N ASP A 564 13.77 -33.59 -2.26
CA ASP A 564 14.96 -32.75 -2.11
C ASP A 564 16.10 -33.60 -2.67
N ASP A 565 16.43 -33.37 -3.95
CA ASP A 565 17.66 -33.83 -4.54
C ASP A 565 18.79 -33.48 -3.57
N VAL A 566 19.25 -34.49 -2.87
CA VAL A 566 20.53 -34.48 -2.20
C VAL A 566 21.52 -34.19 -3.31
N ILE A 567 21.95 -32.93 -3.44
CA ILE A 567 23.07 -32.56 -4.28
C ILE A 567 24.21 -33.43 -3.76
N ASP A 568 24.53 -34.45 -4.52
CA ASP A 568 25.69 -35.28 -4.31
C ASP A 568 26.93 -34.38 -4.53
N ASP A 569 27.51 -33.90 -3.45
CA ASP A 569 28.77 -33.12 -3.41
C ASP A 569 29.99 -33.89 -4.00
N SER A 570 29.75 -34.97 -4.77
CA SER A 570 30.80 -35.79 -5.33
C SER A 570 31.05 -35.58 -6.85
N GLU A 571 30.36 -34.65 -7.53
CA GLU A 571 30.79 -34.25 -8.85
C GLU A 571 32.00 -33.30 -8.73
N PRO A 572 33.15 -33.61 -9.47
CA PRO A 572 34.33 -32.77 -9.38
C PRO A 572 34.00 -31.40 -9.97
N LEU A 573 34.28 -30.36 -9.19
CA LEU A 573 34.35 -28.98 -9.68
C LEU A 573 35.23 -28.96 -10.93
N VAL A 574 34.67 -28.48 -12.03
CA VAL A 574 35.44 -28.18 -13.26
C VAL A 574 36.50 -27.18 -12.85
N ASP A 575 37.77 -27.51 -13.06
CA ASP A 575 38.91 -26.67 -12.75
C ASP A 575 38.72 -25.27 -13.34
N GLU A 576 38.81 -24.23 -12.48
CA GLU A 576 38.76 -22.82 -12.85
C GLU A 576 39.99 -22.34 -13.69
N ASP A 577 40.85 -23.23 -14.13
CA ASP A 577 42.13 -22.90 -14.79
C ASP A 577 42.06 -22.75 -16.31
N ASP A 578 40.88 -22.81 -16.95
CA ASP A 578 40.75 -22.68 -18.41
C ASP A 578 40.14 -21.36 -18.91
N MET A 579 40.13 -20.31 -18.09
CA MET A 579 39.90 -18.94 -18.56
C MET A 579 41.17 -18.10 -18.38
N ASP A 580 42.18 -18.39 -19.21
CA ASP A 580 43.32 -17.49 -19.42
C ASP A 580 42.86 -16.22 -20.14
N ILE A 581 42.35 -15.26 -19.35
CA ILE A 581 42.21 -13.88 -19.80
C ILE A 581 43.55 -13.23 -19.57
N ASP A 582 44.32 -13.08 -20.65
CA ASP A 582 45.58 -12.34 -20.66
C ASP A 582 45.31 -10.88 -20.27
N PRO A 583 45.75 -10.40 -19.07
CA PRO A 583 45.50 -9.06 -18.62
C PRO A 583 46.27 -7.98 -19.40
N GLU A 584 47.14 -8.36 -20.36
CA GLU A 584 47.87 -7.44 -21.24
C GLU A 584 47.30 -7.38 -22.67
N GLN A 585 46.15 -8.02 -22.95
CA GLN A 585 45.54 -7.92 -24.26
C GLN A 585 44.85 -6.53 -24.37
N GLU A 586 45.50 -5.64 -25.12
CA GLU A 586 44.92 -4.32 -25.46
C GLU A 586 43.58 -4.52 -26.13
N LEU A 587 42.54 -3.94 -25.56
CA LEU A 587 41.23 -3.84 -26.20
C LEU A 587 41.39 -3.13 -27.53
N PRO A 588 40.77 -3.61 -28.62
CA PRO A 588 40.85 -2.94 -29.91
C PRO A 588 40.31 -1.53 -29.74
N GLU A 589 41.09 -0.54 -30.20
CA GLU A 589 40.67 0.86 -30.26
C GLU A 589 39.34 0.93 -31.01
N LEU A 590 38.33 1.52 -30.38
CA LEU A 590 37.09 1.92 -31.03
C LEU A 590 37.44 2.92 -32.12
N GLY A 591 37.59 2.43 -33.35
CA GLY A 591 37.79 3.26 -34.52
C GLY A 591 36.65 4.26 -34.66
N ASP A 592 37.04 5.51 -34.83
CA ASP A 592 36.17 6.64 -35.12
C ASP A 592 35.31 6.33 -36.37
N GLY A 593 33.97 6.25 -36.20
CA GLY A 593 32.99 6.44 -37.25
C GLY A 593 32.91 5.38 -38.36
N GLY A 594 32.77 4.11 -38.02
CA GLY A 594 32.33 3.07 -38.94
C GLY A 594 30.92 2.59 -38.59
N ASP A 595 29.98 2.76 -39.54
CA ASP A 595 28.61 2.29 -39.52
C ASP A 595 28.47 0.88 -38.88
N VAL A 596 28.00 0.83 -37.65
CA VAL A 596 27.36 -0.38 -37.12
C VAL A 596 26.07 -0.53 -37.92
N PRO A 597 25.82 -1.64 -38.64
CA PRO A 597 24.54 -1.84 -39.26
C PRO A 597 23.50 -1.93 -38.15
N LEU A 598 22.73 -0.86 -37.94
CA LEU A 598 21.46 -0.92 -37.29
C LEU A 598 20.69 -2.03 -38.02
N VAL A 599 20.29 -3.05 -37.27
CA VAL A 599 19.27 -4.00 -37.74
C VAL A 599 18.13 -3.11 -38.21
N GLN A 600 17.99 -2.95 -39.51
CA GLN A 600 16.86 -2.31 -40.11
C GLN A 600 15.64 -3.15 -39.73
N GLU A 601 14.89 -2.71 -38.72
CA GLU A 601 13.45 -2.94 -38.70
C GLU A 601 12.94 -2.26 -39.97
N THR A 602 12.88 -2.98 -41.07
CA THR A 602 12.22 -2.58 -42.30
C THR A 602 10.72 -2.62 -42.09
N GLY A 603 10.22 -1.74 -41.29
CA GLY A 603 8.81 -1.43 -41.16
C GLY A 603 8.56 -0.08 -41.82
N TYR A 604 8.29 -0.06 -43.13
CA TYR A 604 7.77 1.11 -43.82
C TYR A 604 6.45 1.46 -43.22
N ARG A 605 6.38 2.57 -42.46
CA ARG A 605 5.15 3.14 -41.95
C ARG A 605 4.74 4.28 -42.89
N PRO A 606 3.59 4.19 -43.59
CA PRO A 606 3.16 5.22 -44.52
C PRO A 606 2.94 6.55 -43.79
N ASP A 607 3.23 7.66 -44.48
CA ASP A 607 2.89 8.98 -43.95
C ASP A 607 1.34 9.17 -43.90
N PRO A 608 0.84 10.15 -43.16
CA PRO A 608 -0.60 10.32 -42.96
C PRO A 608 -1.42 10.50 -44.25
N ALA A 609 -0.83 11.11 -45.30
CA ALA A 609 -1.51 11.32 -46.58
C ALA A 609 -1.54 10.00 -47.39
N GLU A 610 -0.43 9.29 -47.38
CA GLU A 610 -0.33 7.99 -48.00
C GLU A 610 -1.19 6.94 -47.32
N ALA A 611 -1.26 6.91 -45.98
CA ALA A 611 -2.15 6.02 -45.22
C ALA A 611 -3.62 6.24 -45.58
N ARG A 612 -4.06 7.50 -45.78
CA ARG A 612 -5.44 7.80 -46.21
C ARG A 612 -5.70 7.33 -47.65
N ARG A 613 -4.71 7.46 -48.54
CA ARG A 613 -4.82 6.98 -49.93
C ARG A 613 -4.92 5.45 -49.96
N LEU A 614 -4.09 4.75 -49.22
CA LEU A 614 -4.11 3.29 -49.11
C LEU A 614 -5.46 2.80 -48.53
N PHE A 615 -6.01 3.51 -47.53
CA PHE A 615 -7.32 3.19 -47.00
C PHE A 615 -8.45 3.40 -48.02
N ALA A 616 -8.41 4.47 -48.80
CA ALA A 616 -9.38 4.72 -49.87
C ALA A 616 -9.33 3.62 -50.93
N GLN A 617 -8.10 3.19 -51.31
CA GLN A 617 -7.88 2.07 -52.26
C GLN A 617 -8.43 0.75 -51.67
N ALA A 618 -8.24 0.48 -50.38
CA ALA A 618 -8.78 -0.72 -49.75
C ALA A 618 -10.33 -0.75 -49.77
N LEU A 619 -10.98 0.40 -49.61
CA LEU A 619 -12.45 0.46 -49.77
C LEU A 619 -12.90 0.15 -51.19
N GLU A 620 -12.18 0.61 -52.23
CA GLU A 620 -12.43 0.30 -53.62
C GLU A 620 -12.22 -1.19 -53.93
N GLU A 621 -11.17 -1.79 -53.33
CA GLU A 621 -10.90 -3.22 -53.45
C GLU A 621 -12.01 -4.08 -52.79
N PHE A 622 -12.56 -3.70 -51.64
CA PHE A 622 -13.68 -4.37 -51.03
C PHE A 622 -14.96 -4.24 -51.90
N GLU A 623 -15.17 -3.06 -52.46
CA GLU A 623 -16.31 -2.86 -53.42
C GLU A 623 -16.16 -3.72 -54.66
N ALA A 624 -14.98 -3.76 -55.27
CA ALA A 624 -14.68 -4.57 -56.45
C ALA A 624 -14.77 -6.08 -56.16
N ALA A 625 -14.43 -6.52 -54.95
CA ALA A 625 -14.59 -7.89 -54.49
C ALA A 625 -16.03 -8.26 -54.11
N GLY A 626 -17.00 -7.31 -54.22
CA GLY A 626 -18.39 -7.52 -53.87
C GLY A 626 -18.68 -7.59 -52.39
N THR A 627 -17.74 -7.20 -51.55
CA THR A 627 -17.88 -7.18 -50.09
C THR A 627 -18.57 -5.89 -49.67
N MET A 628 -19.90 -5.89 -49.65
CA MET A 628 -20.72 -4.69 -49.43
C MET A 628 -20.83 -4.27 -47.97
N VAL A 629 -20.47 -5.13 -46.99
CA VAL A 629 -20.55 -4.83 -45.55
C VAL A 629 -19.22 -5.13 -44.90
N ILE A 630 -18.53 -4.10 -44.41
CA ILE A 630 -17.20 -4.16 -43.84
C ILE A 630 -17.17 -3.65 -42.40
N GLY A 631 -16.14 -4.01 -41.64
CA GLY A 631 -15.90 -3.51 -40.31
C GLY A 631 -14.39 -3.54 -40.00
N PRO A 632 -13.95 -3.03 -38.85
CA PRO A 632 -12.51 -2.99 -38.49
C PRO A 632 -11.82 -4.35 -38.50
N LYS A 633 -12.57 -5.44 -38.34
CA LYS A 633 -12.04 -6.82 -38.35
C LYS A 633 -11.62 -7.26 -39.77
N ASP A 634 -12.29 -6.76 -40.79
CA ASP A 634 -12.04 -7.13 -42.18
C ASP A 634 -10.75 -6.49 -42.72
N PHE A 635 -10.19 -5.52 -41.98
CA PHE A 635 -8.91 -4.87 -42.28
C PHE A 635 -7.72 -5.48 -41.54
N ARG A 636 -7.85 -6.67 -40.91
CA ARG A 636 -6.76 -7.24 -40.10
C ARG A 636 -5.47 -7.38 -40.89
N ASP A 637 -5.52 -8.17 -41.96
CA ASP A 637 -4.35 -8.48 -42.77
C ASP A 637 -3.82 -7.23 -43.50
N TRP A 638 -4.73 -6.33 -43.87
CA TRP A 638 -4.39 -5.04 -44.46
C TRP A 638 -3.66 -4.11 -43.48
N CYS A 639 -4.07 -4.09 -42.20
CA CYS A 639 -3.40 -3.35 -41.13
C CYS A 639 -1.98 -3.87 -40.91
N ASP A 640 -1.83 -5.19 -40.86
CA ASP A 640 -0.55 -5.82 -40.61
C ASP A 640 0.43 -5.56 -41.78
N HIS A 641 -0.09 -5.59 -43.01
CA HIS A 641 0.72 -5.32 -44.24
C HIS A 641 1.17 -3.86 -44.32
N ASN A 642 0.30 -2.89 -43.93
CA ASN A 642 0.57 -1.45 -44.04
C ASN A 642 1.06 -0.85 -42.73
N GLN A 643 1.31 -1.64 -41.68
CA GLN A 643 1.72 -1.20 -40.34
C GLN A 643 0.84 -0.08 -39.74
N LEU A 644 -0.47 -0.18 -39.97
CA LEU A 644 -1.49 0.73 -39.48
C LEU A 644 -2.30 0.04 -38.36
N SER A 645 -2.71 0.83 -37.35
CA SER A 645 -3.46 0.27 -36.23
C SER A 645 -4.96 0.15 -36.53
N ARG A 646 -5.64 -0.87 -35.96
CA ARG A 646 -7.10 -1.01 -36.07
C ARG A 646 -7.89 0.17 -35.51
N PRO A 647 -7.49 0.85 -34.42
CA PRO A 647 -8.12 2.09 -33.99
C PRO A 647 -8.11 3.16 -35.06
N TRP A 648 -6.97 3.29 -35.78
CA TRP A 648 -6.87 4.24 -36.90
C TRP A 648 -7.87 3.91 -38.03
N VAL A 649 -8.02 2.62 -38.37
CA VAL A 649 -9.04 2.20 -39.38
C VAL A 649 -10.46 2.48 -38.90
N SER A 650 -10.74 2.26 -37.61
CA SER A 650 -12.07 2.54 -37.03
C SER A 650 -12.43 4.02 -37.12
N GLU A 651 -11.46 4.93 -36.95
CA GLU A 651 -11.67 6.36 -37.16
C GLU A 651 -11.93 6.69 -38.63
N ARG A 652 -11.15 6.10 -39.53
CA ARG A 652 -11.33 6.34 -40.97
C ARG A 652 -12.67 5.79 -41.49
N LEU A 653 -13.17 4.66 -40.99
CA LEU A 653 -14.51 4.18 -41.29
C LEU A 653 -15.60 5.15 -40.83
N LYS A 654 -15.45 5.77 -39.65
CA LYS A 654 -16.36 6.81 -39.18
C LYS A 654 -16.31 8.09 -40.05
N GLU A 655 -15.11 8.51 -40.46
CA GLU A 655 -14.97 9.64 -41.40
C GLU A 655 -15.63 9.34 -42.74
N ALA A 656 -15.37 8.17 -43.33
CA ALA A 656 -15.98 7.75 -44.58
C ALA A 656 -17.53 7.65 -44.49
N TYR A 657 -18.06 7.35 -43.33
CA TYR A 657 -19.50 7.43 -43.05
C TYR A 657 -20.01 8.87 -43.03
N LEU A 658 -19.28 9.78 -42.37
CA LEU A 658 -19.65 11.20 -42.35
C LEU A 658 -19.53 11.84 -43.73
N GLU A 659 -18.63 11.36 -44.57
CA GLU A 659 -18.49 11.77 -45.99
C GLU A 659 -19.51 11.14 -46.91
N GLY A 660 -20.38 10.25 -46.41
CA GLY A 660 -21.40 9.58 -47.20
C GLY A 660 -20.91 8.44 -48.08
N ARG A 661 -19.65 8.02 -47.95
CA ARG A 661 -19.08 6.85 -48.65
C ARG A 661 -19.49 5.52 -48.04
N LEU A 662 -19.91 5.54 -46.79
CA LEU A 662 -20.39 4.39 -46.06
C LEU A 662 -21.78 4.69 -45.44
N ALA A 663 -22.61 3.66 -45.26
CA ALA A 663 -23.86 3.73 -44.51
C ALA A 663 -23.80 2.79 -43.31
N ASP A 664 -24.46 3.11 -42.21
CA ASP A 664 -24.50 2.28 -41.02
C ASP A 664 -25.24 0.96 -41.33
N ALA A 665 -24.60 -0.17 -41.05
CA ALA A 665 -25.15 -1.51 -41.17
C ALA A 665 -25.45 -2.17 -39.80
N GLY A 666 -25.26 -1.41 -38.68
CA GLY A 666 -25.45 -1.85 -37.30
C GLY A 666 -24.28 -2.67 -36.72
N ARG A 667 -24.19 -2.70 -35.40
CA ARG A 667 -23.16 -3.45 -34.64
C ARG A 667 -21.71 -3.12 -35.02
N GLY A 668 -21.42 -1.85 -35.36
CA GLY A 668 -20.08 -1.41 -35.75
C GLY A 668 -19.61 -1.90 -37.10
N ARG A 669 -20.55 -2.24 -38.02
CA ARG A 669 -20.31 -2.56 -39.42
C ARG A 669 -20.87 -1.47 -40.32
N TRP A 670 -20.27 -1.34 -41.48
CA TRP A 670 -20.53 -0.27 -42.43
C TRP A 670 -20.81 -0.88 -43.80
N ARG A 671 -21.82 -0.34 -44.51
CA ARG A 671 -22.14 -0.72 -45.88
C ARG A 671 -21.50 0.28 -46.83
N ILE A 672 -20.75 -0.21 -47.80
CA ILE A 672 -20.15 0.61 -48.86
C ILE A 672 -21.32 1.13 -49.74
N VAL A 673 -21.32 2.46 -49.97
CA VAL A 673 -22.25 3.12 -50.86
C VAL A 673 -21.55 3.30 -52.20
N PRO A 674 -22.00 2.58 -53.29
CA PRO A 674 -21.37 2.70 -54.58
C PRO A 674 -21.43 4.14 -55.07
N GLN A 675 -20.27 4.70 -55.44
CA GLN A 675 -20.25 6.02 -56.09
C GLN A 675 -20.71 5.82 -57.55
N MET A 676 -21.85 6.39 -57.92
CA MET A 676 -22.21 6.51 -59.33
C MET A 676 -21.11 7.29 -60.05
N SER A 677 -20.34 6.64 -60.93
CA SER A 677 -19.42 7.30 -61.81
C SER A 677 -20.27 8.25 -62.73
N ASN A 678 -20.12 9.57 -62.53
CA ASN A 678 -20.57 10.51 -63.55
C ASN A 678 -19.74 10.26 -64.80
N ALA A 679 -20.36 9.49 -65.74
CA ALA A 679 -19.85 9.34 -67.10
C ALA A 679 -20.16 10.59 -67.90
#